data_933267bbc5ce941e04f00a9b80851d7b
#
_entry.id   933267bbc5ce941e04f00a9b80851d7b
#
_cell.length_a   1.000
_cell.length_b   1.000
_cell.length_c   1.000
_cell.angle_alpha   90.00
_cell.angle_beta   90.00
_cell.angle_gamma   90.00
#
_symmetry.space_group_name_H-M   'P 1'
#
loop_
_entity.id
_entity.type
_entity.pdbx_description
1 polymer ?
#
loop_
_entity_poly.entity_id
_entity_poly.type
_entity_poly.pdbx_seq_one_letter_code
_entity_poly.pdbx_strand_id
1 'polypeptide(L)'
;MIGSTVRQQAVSSIVDGKGPVRSDMNGVPADKLFGTNVFGPAEMKAHLPKDVYRSLKRTIERGATLDPAIADVVASAMKDWAVSRGATHYAHVFYPLTGLTAEKHDSFLVPDGEGGALTEFSGKALIQGEPDASSFPSGGIRATFEARGYTAWDVTSPAYILDGNTLCIPTAFVSWTGEALDKKTPLLRSMQALNVQAQRVLKLFGHENPDRIVSYAGAEQEYFLVDRKFYYARPDLLAAGRTLFGAKPPKGQEFEDHYFGAIPERVLAYMVDMEQELFKLGIPVKTRHNEVAPGQFEVAPVFESANIASDHQQLVMLTMRKVAERHGFVCLLHEKPFAGINGSGKHVNFSFGNSTQGNLLEPGDTPHENAQFLVFCSAVIRAVSKFAPLLRASIASASNDHRLGANEAPPAIMSVFLGDQLADVFDQIRAGGAKSSKSRGTLEVGVDTLPKLPKDAGDRNRTSPFAFTGNKFEFRAVGGGQSISGPLIVLNTAIAESLDFIATRLEAAVQSGKPLNAAIQELLAQIIAEHGSVVFNGDGYSADWHAEAEKRGLPNLRTTVDALAALEQPEVIKLFDKYNVLTPRELHSRYEIYLEQYVKAIAVEQKIGTRIAKTMILPAALRYQRELAEGAAAVKNAGLTPDTKALEEVTRQIGELTSGIAALESAGAHEGGSTLDEARHCRDKVLPALEKVRAAA
;
A
#
# COMPACT_ATOMS: atom_id res chain seq x y z
N MET A 1 -27.06 -35.27 -6.46
CA MET A 1 -25.92 -34.41 -6.11
C MET A 1 -25.67 -33.46 -7.27
N ILE A 2 -26.13 -32.23 -7.18
CA ILE A 2 -25.85 -31.22 -8.20
C ILE A 2 -24.84 -30.24 -7.60
N GLY A 3 -23.60 -30.71 -7.38
CA GLY A 3 -22.50 -29.80 -7.23
C GLY A 3 -22.28 -29.09 -8.56
N SER A 4 -21.87 -27.81 -8.54
CA SER A 4 -21.55 -27.09 -9.77
C SER A 4 -20.56 -27.93 -10.62
N THR A 5 -20.96 -28.30 -11.82
CA THR A 5 -20.13 -29.11 -12.75
C THR A 5 -18.76 -28.44 -12.97
N VAL A 6 -18.72 -27.12 -13.01
CA VAL A 6 -17.51 -26.32 -13.15
C VAL A 6 -16.57 -26.51 -11.94
N ARG A 7 -17.11 -26.52 -10.72
CA ARG A 7 -16.33 -26.79 -9.50
C ARG A 7 -15.76 -28.21 -9.49
N GLN A 8 -16.59 -29.20 -9.85
CA GLN A 8 -16.14 -30.60 -9.93
C GLN A 8 -15.05 -30.79 -10.98
N GLN A 9 -15.19 -30.18 -12.15
CA GLN A 9 -14.16 -30.17 -13.18
C GLN A 9 -12.86 -29.52 -12.71
N ALA A 10 -12.95 -28.39 -12.00
CA ALA A 10 -11.79 -27.72 -11.40
C ALA A 10 -11.09 -28.64 -10.39
N VAL A 11 -11.83 -29.27 -9.47
CA VAL A 11 -11.27 -30.22 -8.51
C VAL A 11 -10.60 -31.39 -9.19
N SER A 12 -11.28 -32.07 -10.13
CA SER A 12 -10.70 -33.20 -10.88
C SER A 12 -9.42 -32.78 -11.62
N SER A 13 -9.43 -31.64 -12.27
CA SER A 13 -8.27 -31.15 -13.02
C SER A 13 -7.08 -30.76 -12.13
N ILE A 14 -7.29 -30.48 -10.84
CA ILE A 14 -6.20 -30.29 -9.85
C ILE A 14 -5.69 -31.64 -9.39
N VAL A 15 -6.58 -32.57 -9.04
CA VAL A 15 -6.23 -33.92 -8.60
C VAL A 15 -5.47 -34.69 -9.69
N ASP A 16 -5.93 -34.60 -10.94
CA ASP A 16 -5.31 -35.28 -12.10
C ASP A 16 -4.12 -34.50 -12.67
N GLY A 17 -3.84 -33.31 -12.14
CA GLY A 17 -2.75 -32.45 -12.61
C GLY A 17 -1.37 -32.99 -12.23
N LYS A 18 -0.35 -32.62 -13.00
CA LYS A 18 1.04 -32.85 -12.61
C LYS A 18 1.31 -32.15 -11.28
N GLY A 19 2.06 -32.81 -10.40
CA GLY A 19 2.50 -32.25 -9.13
C GLY A 19 3.23 -30.89 -9.29
N PRO A 20 3.45 -30.16 -8.21
CA PRO A 20 4.10 -28.85 -8.25
C PRO A 20 5.46 -28.94 -8.94
N VAL A 21 5.76 -27.91 -9.74
CA VAL A 21 7.12 -27.71 -10.25
C VAL A 21 8.01 -27.51 -9.03
N ARG A 22 8.97 -28.39 -8.81
CA ARG A 22 9.98 -28.18 -7.77
C ARG A 22 10.87 -27.04 -8.23
N SER A 23 10.94 -25.99 -7.46
CA SER A 23 11.99 -24.99 -7.58
C SER A 23 13.34 -25.66 -7.37
N ASP A 24 14.36 -25.27 -8.11
CA ASP A 24 15.73 -25.66 -7.79
C ASP A 24 16.17 -24.95 -6.50
N MET A 25 15.87 -25.59 -5.38
CA MET A 25 16.21 -25.10 -4.03
C MET A 25 17.72 -24.98 -3.81
N ASN A 26 18.54 -25.56 -4.69
CA ASN A 26 20.01 -25.48 -4.66
C ASN A 26 20.55 -24.39 -5.60
N GLY A 27 19.74 -23.40 -5.94
CA GLY A 27 20.08 -22.29 -6.83
C GLY A 27 21.28 -21.46 -6.40
N VAL A 28 21.60 -20.45 -7.18
CA VAL A 28 22.68 -19.51 -6.88
C VAL A 28 22.43 -18.84 -5.53
N PRO A 29 23.46 -18.72 -4.64
CA PRO A 29 23.31 -18.04 -3.35
C PRO A 29 22.74 -16.62 -3.50
N ALA A 30 21.90 -16.20 -2.57
CA ALA A 30 21.18 -14.92 -2.62
C ALA A 30 22.11 -13.71 -2.75
N ASP A 31 23.27 -13.75 -2.07
CA ASP A 31 24.32 -12.70 -2.15
C ASP A 31 24.94 -12.58 -3.54
N LYS A 32 24.89 -13.64 -4.36
CA LYS A 32 25.36 -13.64 -5.75
C LYS A 32 24.30 -13.24 -6.75
N LEU A 33 23.01 -13.39 -6.37
CA LEU A 33 21.89 -12.95 -7.19
C LEU A 33 21.56 -11.47 -7.00
N PHE A 34 21.83 -10.95 -5.80
CA PHE A 34 21.36 -9.63 -5.39
C PHE A 34 21.90 -8.52 -6.30
N GLY A 35 20.97 -7.79 -6.92
CA GLY A 35 21.26 -6.65 -7.79
C GLY A 35 21.88 -6.99 -9.15
N THR A 36 21.90 -8.29 -9.55
CA THR A 36 22.50 -8.67 -10.85
C THR A 36 21.81 -8.02 -12.04
N ASN A 37 20.55 -7.63 -11.91
CA ASN A 37 19.78 -6.95 -12.96
C ASN A 37 19.63 -5.44 -12.70
N VAL A 38 20.48 -4.84 -11.85
CA VAL A 38 20.36 -3.43 -11.46
C VAL A 38 21.61 -2.65 -11.89
N PHE A 39 21.40 -1.52 -12.58
CA PHE A 39 22.46 -0.56 -12.85
C PHE A 39 22.72 0.31 -11.62
N GLY A 40 23.16 -0.33 -10.55
CA GLY A 40 23.42 0.27 -9.26
C GLY A 40 24.82 0.87 -9.11
N PRO A 41 25.20 1.32 -7.89
CA PRO A 41 26.47 1.98 -7.65
C PRO A 41 27.70 1.20 -8.08
N ALA A 42 27.70 -0.12 -7.97
CA ALA A 42 28.82 -0.98 -8.41
C ALA A 42 28.98 -0.96 -9.93
N GLU A 43 27.89 -1.12 -10.68
CA GLU A 43 27.87 -1.07 -12.14
C GLU A 43 28.19 0.34 -12.66
N MET A 44 27.62 1.38 -12.03
CA MET A 44 27.95 2.78 -12.34
C MET A 44 29.45 3.06 -12.19
N LYS A 45 30.05 2.56 -11.11
CA LYS A 45 31.50 2.72 -10.86
C LYS A 45 32.37 1.97 -11.87
N ALA A 46 31.89 0.82 -12.35
CA ALA A 46 32.61 -0.01 -13.32
C ALA A 46 32.53 0.53 -14.74
N HIS A 47 31.37 1.13 -15.12
CA HIS A 47 31.09 1.52 -16.50
C HIS A 47 31.22 3.03 -16.79
N LEU A 48 31.24 3.89 -15.75
CA LEU A 48 31.30 5.34 -15.93
C LEU A 48 32.70 5.91 -15.68
N PRO A 49 33.11 6.96 -16.41
CA PRO A 49 34.27 7.76 -16.05
C PRO A 49 34.19 8.28 -14.61
N LYS A 50 35.34 8.40 -13.93
CA LYS A 50 35.40 8.74 -12.49
C LYS A 50 34.73 10.07 -12.12
N ASP A 51 34.81 11.07 -13.00
CA ASP A 51 34.22 12.39 -12.82
C ASP A 51 32.70 12.34 -13.01
N VAL A 52 32.21 11.63 -14.02
CA VAL A 52 30.77 11.37 -14.25
C VAL A 52 30.15 10.61 -13.08
N TYR A 53 30.81 9.53 -12.64
CA TYR A 53 30.35 8.79 -11.45
C TYR A 53 30.28 9.66 -10.20
N ARG A 54 31.29 10.51 -9.95
CA ARG A 54 31.30 11.44 -8.82
C ARG A 54 30.18 12.49 -8.90
N SER A 55 29.88 13.00 -10.10
CA SER A 55 28.79 13.94 -10.32
C SER A 55 27.45 13.28 -10.03
N LEU A 56 27.21 12.10 -10.59
CA LEU A 56 25.99 11.34 -10.38
C LEU A 56 25.78 10.96 -8.90
N LYS A 57 26.83 10.50 -8.24
CA LYS A 57 26.82 10.18 -6.80
C LYS A 57 26.44 11.37 -5.92
N ARG A 58 26.92 12.59 -6.24
CA ARG A 58 26.52 13.80 -5.52
C ARG A 58 25.02 14.09 -5.66
N THR A 59 24.46 13.89 -6.83
CA THR A 59 23.01 14.04 -7.06
C THR A 59 22.23 13.01 -6.23
N ILE A 60 22.62 11.75 -6.27
CA ILE A 60 21.95 10.65 -5.55
C ILE A 60 22.01 10.87 -4.03
N GLU A 61 23.20 11.10 -3.48
CA GLU A 61 23.40 11.12 -2.02
C GLU A 61 23.10 12.47 -1.38
N ARG A 62 23.38 13.57 -2.07
CA ARG A 62 23.26 14.93 -1.50
C ARG A 62 22.12 15.75 -2.08
N GLY A 63 21.40 15.24 -3.09
CA GLY A 63 20.34 15.97 -3.78
C GLY A 63 20.85 17.17 -4.58
N ALA A 64 22.11 17.11 -5.06
CA ALA A 64 22.63 18.12 -5.99
C ALA A 64 21.87 18.05 -7.32
N THR A 65 21.74 19.19 -8.00
CA THR A 65 21.13 19.23 -9.33
C THR A 65 21.85 18.32 -10.30
N LEU A 66 21.12 17.52 -11.06
CA LEU A 66 21.67 16.70 -12.13
C LEU A 66 22.33 17.60 -13.20
N ASP A 67 23.57 17.28 -13.57
CA ASP A 67 24.24 17.93 -14.68
C ASP A 67 23.80 17.27 -16.01
N PRO A 68 23.04 17.96 -16.89
CA PRO A 68 22.61 17.37 -18.15
C PRO A 68 23.75 16.98 -19.09
N ALA A 69 24.93 17.60 -18.94
CA ALA A 69 26.08 17.33 -19.80
C ALA A 69 26.64 15.90 -19.66
N ILE A 70 26.34 15.21 -18.56
CA ILE A 70 26.79 13.81 -18.36
C ILE A 70 25.80 12.78 -18.94
N ALA A 71 24.64 13.20 -19.39
CA ALA A 71 23.54 12.28 -19.74
C ALA A 71 23.88 11.33 -20.89
N ASP A 72 24.56 11.81 -21.93
CA ASP A 72 24.97 10.95 -23.07
C ASP A 72 25.94 9.86 -22.63
N VAL A 73 26.90 10.19 -21.76
CA VAL A 73 27.87 9.23 -21.23
C VAL A 73 27.15 8.17 -20.37
N VAL A 74 26.22 8.60 -19.52
CA VAL A 74 25.45 7.67 -18.67
C VAL A 74 24.54 6.79 -19.53
N ALA A 75 23.86 7.36 -20.51
CA ALA A 75 22.96 6.62 -21.41
C ALA A 75 23.72 5.55 -22.19
N SER A 76 24.88 5.89 -22.78
CA SER A 76 25.71 4.92 -23.51
C SER A 76 26.17 3.78 -22.61
N ALA A 77 26.71 4.10 -21.42
CA ALA A 77 27.16 3.08 -20.46
C ALA A 77 26.03 2.17 -19.98
N MET A 78 24.86 2.75 -19.70
CA MET A 78 23.65 2.02 -19.27
C MET A 78 23.14 1.10 -20.38
N LYS A 79 23.12 1.57 -21.62
CA LYS A 79 22.75 0.76 -22.79
C LYS A 79 23.75 -0.39 -23.00
N ASP A 80 25.07 -0.13 -23.00
CA ASP A 80 26.08 -1.16 -23.23
C ASP A 80 26.01 -2.24 -22.13
N TRP A 81 25.82 -1.84 -20.88
CA TRP A 81 25.56 -2.76 -19.77
C TRP A 81 24.30 -3.60 -20.01
N ALA A 82 23.18 -2.97 -20.38
CA ALA A 82 21.92 -3.66 -20.59
C ALA A 82 21.96 -4.62 -21.78
N VAL A 83 22.53 -4.20 -22.91
CA VAL A 83 22.69 -5.03 -24.11
C VAL A 83 23.61 -6.23 -23.82
N SER A 84 24.67 -6.06 -23.04
CA SER A 84 25.55 -7.17 -22.61
C SER A 84 24.81 -8.24 -21.79
N ARG A 85 23.64 -7.89 -21.22
CA ARG A 85 22.74 -8.78 -20.47
C ARG A 85 21.52 -9.24 -21.27
N GLY A 86 21.50 -8.96 -22.58
CA GLY A 86 20.43 -9.42 -23.50
C GLY A 86 19.26 -8.44 -23.67
N ALA A 87 19.35 -7.23 -23.11
CA ALA A 87 18.30 -6.22 -23.32
C ALA A 87 18.28 -5.76 -24.79
N THR A 88 17.08 -5.64 -25.34
CA THR A 88 16.82 -5.17 -26.72
C THR A 88 16.02 -3.88 -26.77
N HIS A 89 15.34 -3.57 -25.65
CA HIS A 89 14.46 -2.43 -25.49
C HIS A 89 14.76 -1.68 -24.20
N TYR A 90 14.30 -0.44 -24.13
CA TYR A 90 14.22 0.34 -22.90
C TYR A 90 12.79 0.84 -22.67
N ALA A 91 12.46 1.14 -21.43
CA ALA A 91 11.17 1.70 -21.03
C ALA A 91 11.35 2.75 -19.95
N HIS A 92 10.68 3.90 -20.09
CA HIS A 92 10.48 4.83 -18.98
C HIS A 92 9.33 4.33 -18.13
N VAL A 93 9.64 3.90 -16.90
CA VAL A 93 8.66 3.32 -15.97
C VAL A 93 8.21 4.38 -14.99
N PHE A 94 6.89 4.56 -14.89
CA PHE A 94 6.27 5.45 -13.92
C PHE A 94 4.94 4.89 -13.42
N TYR A 95 4.46 5.40 -12.29
CA TYR A 95 3.28 4.89 -11.62
C TYR A 95 2.19 5.97 -11.62
N PRO A 96 1.16 5.86 -12.48
CA PRO A 96 0.02 6.76 -12.52
C PRO A 96 -0.74 6.79 -11.19
N LEU A 97 -1.63 7.76 -11.05
CA LEU A 97 -2.47 7.91 -9.85
C LEU A 97 -3.36 6.68 -9.58
N THR A 98 -3.65 5.89 -10.61
CA THR A 98 -4.40 4.63 -10.52
C THR A 98 -3.64 3.48 -9.83
N GLY A 99 -2.33 3.62 -9.59
CA GLY A 99 -1.50 2.60 -8.97
C GLY A 99 -0.99 1.50 -9.89
N LEU A 100 -1.34 1.52 -11.17
CA LEU A 100 -0.80 0.62 -12.18
C LEU A 100 0.55 1.13 -12.69
N THR A 101 1.39 0.21 -13.18
CA THR A 101 2.63 0.57 -13.87
C THR A 101 2.31 1.01 -15.30
N ALA A 102 2.92 2.10 -15.76
CA ALA A 102 2.88 2.51 -17.15
C ALA A 102 4.29 2.42 -17.74
N GLU A 103 4.39 1.74 -18.87
CA GLU A 103 5.65 1.58 -19.60
C GLU A 103 5.38 1.49 -21.11
N LYS A 104 6.30 2.04 -21.89
CA LYS A 104 6.35 1.93 -23.34
C LYS A 104 7.72 1.40 -23.72
N HIS A 105 7.79 0.29 -24.43
CA HIS A 105 9.03 -0.33 -24.82
C HIS A 105 9.53 0.24 -26.15
N ASP A 106 10.62 0.98 -26.15
CA ASP A 106 11.30 1.46 -27.33
C ASP A 106 12.56 0.63 -27.61
N SER A 107 12.77 0.25 -28.87
CA SER A 107 13.93 -0.54 -29.27
C SER A 107 15.22 0.29 -29.24
N PHE A 108 16.33 -0.30 -28.83
CA PHE A 108 17.66 0.28 -29.07
C PHE A 108 18.06 0.28 -30.55
N LEU A 109 17.37 -0.48 -31.38
CA LEU A 109 17.75 -0.70 -32.76
C LEU A 109 17.46 0.52 -33.63
N VAL A 110 18.49 1.00 -34.33
CA VAL A 110 18.40 2.10 -35.30
C VAL A 110 19.04 1.61 -36.63
N PRO A 111 18.38 1.79 -37.79
CA PRO A 111 18.98 1.48 -39.09
C PRO A 111 20.26 2.30 -39.33
N ASP A 112 21.33 1.67 -39.85
CA ASP A 112 22.58 2.34 -40.19
C ASP A 112 22.59 3.05 -41.55
N GLY A 113 21.50 2.88 -42.32
CA GLY A 113 21.37 3.45 -43.67
C GLY A 113 22.04 2.62 -44.79
N GLU A 114 22.78 1.56 -44.44
CA GLU A 114 23.49 0.70 -45.40
C GLU A 114 22.93 -0.74 -45.45
N GLY A 115 21.75 -0.94 -44.86
CA GLY A 115 21.07 -2.25 -44.80
C GLY A 115 21.38 -3.06 -43.53
N GLY A 116 22.14 -2.48 -42.60
CA GLY A 116 22.39 -2.99 -41.25
C GLY A 116 21.67 -2.19 -40.18
N ALA A 117 22.07 -2.39 -38.91
CA ALA A 117 21.52 -1.69 -37.78
C ALA A 117 22.54 -1.49 -36.65
N LEU A 118 22.38 -0.42 -35.91
CA LEU A 118 23.14 -0.07 -34.71
C LEU A 118 22.23 -0.18 -33.49
N THR A 119 22.85 -0.20 -32.30
CA THR A 119 22.13 0.07 -31.05
C THR A 119 22.46 1.45 -30.53
N GLU A 120 21.45 2.29 -30.32
CA GLU A 120 21.60 3.67 -29.87
C GLU A 120 20.71 3.96 -28.64
N PHE A 121 21.21 4.76 -27.72
CA PHE A 121 20.44 5.33 -26.63
C PHE A 121 21.11 6.64 -26.20
N SER A 122 20.47 7.77 -26.51
CA SER A 122 21.02 9.09 -26.25
C SER A 122 20.69 9.60 -24.85
N GLY A 123 21.47 10.55 -24.36
CA GLY A 123 21.17 11.25 -23.11
C GLY A 123 19.81 11.97 -23.13
N LYS A 124 19.40 12.47 -24.30
CA LYS A 124 18.05 13.03 -24.44
C LYS A 124 16.98 11.96 -24.20
N ALA A 125 17.15 10.76 -24.77
CA ALA A 125 16.24 9.65 -24.57
C ALA A 125 16.25 9.11 -23.13
N LEU A 126 17.38 9.22 -22.41
CA LEU A 126 17.48 8.88 -20.99
C LEU A 126 16.72 9.90 -20.12
N ILE A 127 16.96 11.20 -20.34
CA ILE A 127 16.40 12.26 -19.47
C ILE A 127 14.91 12.40 -19.64
N GLN A 128 14.39 12.31 -20.87
CA GLN A 128 13.02 12.66 -21.20
C GLN A 128 12.41 11.70 -22.23
N GLY A 129 11.20 11.22 -21.93
CA GLY A 129 10.31 10.55 -22.87
C GLY A 129 9.02 11.34 -23.06
N GLU A 130 8.34 11.06 -24.16
CA GLU A 130 7.03 11.66 -24.49
C GLU A 130 6.00 10.52 -24.67
N PRO A 131 5.47 9.91 -23.59
CA PRO A 131 4.40 8.93 -23.71
C PRO A 131 3.09 9.62 -24.09
N ASP A 132 2.20 8.88 -24.78
CA ASP A 132 0.84 9.36 -25.03
C ASP A 132 0.05 9.43 -23.72
N ALA A 133 -0.33 10.63 -23.33
CA ALA A 133 -1.09 10.91 -22.13
C ALA A 133 -2.61 11.02 -22.36
N SER A 134 -3.11 10.77 -23.57
CA SER A 134 -4.52 10.99 -23.94
C SER A 134 -5.49 10.15 -23.12
N SER A 135 -5.13 8.92 -22.74
CA SER A 135 -5.94 8.00 -21.92
C SER A 135 -5.63 8.05 -20.44
N PHE A 136 -4.67 8.87 -19.99
CA PHE A 136 -4.35 8.99 -18.58
C PHE A 136 -5.45 9.71 -17.80
N PRO A 137 -5.83 9.20 -16.60
CA PRO A 137 -6.70 9.92 -15.70
C PRO A 137 -6.03 11.23 -15.27
N SER A 138 -6.65 12.36 -15.57
CA SER A 138 -6.05 13.67 -15.28
C SER A 138 -6.86 14.53 -14.30
N GLY A 139 -8.08 14.11 -13.94
CA GLY A 139 -8.94 14.84 -13.00
C GLY A 139 -9.08 16.34 -13.36
N GLY A 140 -9.20 16.65 -14.65
CA GLY A 140 -9.34 18.02 -15.14
C GLY A 140 -8.02 18.80 -15.32
N ILE A 141 -6.85 18.20 -15.08
CA ILE A 141 -5.56 18.86 -15.32
C ILE A 141 -5.34 19.14 -16.81
N ARG A 142 -5.73 18.22 -17.69
CA ARG A 142 -5.61 18.40 -19.13
C ARG A 142 -6.95 18.37 -19.83
N ALA A 143 -7.05 19.07 -20.95
CA ALA A 143 -8.18 18.97 -21.86
C ALA A 143 -8.11 17.65 -22.66
N THR A 144 -9.26 17.16 -23.13
CA THR A 144 -9.36 15.88 -23.83
C THR A 144 -8.49 15.79 -25.09
N PHE A 145 -8.26 16.90 -25.76
CA PHE A 145 -7.43 16.97 -26.98
C PHE A 145 -5.92 17.05 -26.69
N GLU A 146 -5.51 17.26 -25.45
CA GLU A 146 -4.10 17.33 -25.07
C GLU A 146 -3.57 15.91 -24.83
N ALA A 147 -2.73 15.41 -25.74
CA ALA A 147 -2.17 14.06 -25.66
C ALA A 147 -0.74 14.02 -25.12
N ARG A 148 -0.06 15.17 -25.00
CA ARG A 148 1.35 15.22 -24.64
C ARG A 148 1.56 15.22 -23.12
N GLY A 149 2.45 14.32 -22.67
CA GLY A 149 3.01 14.30 -21.33
C GLY A 149 4.51 14.01 -21.39
N TYR A 150 5.21 14.24 -20.30
CA TYR A 150 6.66 14.04 -20.24
C TYR A 150 7.04 13.16 -19.07
N THR A 151 7.94 12.19 -19.33
CA THR A 151 8.69 11.53 -18.28
C THR A 151 9.98 12.26 -18.00
N ALA A 152 10.44 12.25 -16.75
CA ALA A 152 11.73 12.80 -16.34
C ALA A 152 12.51 11.75 -15.54
N TRP A 153 13.74 11.47 -15.97
CA TRP A 153 14.57 10.49 -15.30
C TRP A 153 14.77 10.80 -13.82
N ASP A 154 14.45 9.84 -12.96
CA ASP A 154 14.75 9.88 -11.53
C ASP A 154 16.09 9.17 -11.26
N VAL A 155 17.15 9.92 -11.17
CA VAL A 155 18.50 9.42 -10.90
C VAL A 155 18.65 8.81 -9.49
N THR A 156 17.73 9.09 -8.57
CA THR A 156 17.74 8.57 -7.20
C THR A 156 17.18 7.16 -7.06
N SER A 157 16.59 6.62 -8.14
CA SER A 157 16.11 5.25 -8.24
C SER A 157 16.90 4.54 -9.36
N PRO A 158 17.55 3.40 -9.08
CA PRO A 158 18.41 2.75 -10.07
C PRO A 158 17.61 2.14 -11.22
N ALA A 159 18.15 2.20 -12.44
CA ALA A 159 17.61 1.47 -13.58
C ALA A 159 17.85 -0.03 -13.43
N TYR A 160 16.98 -0.85 -14.00
CA TYR A 160 17.01 -2.31 -13.86
C TYR A 160 16.56 -3.01 -15.14
N ILE A 161 16.94 -4.29 -15.30
CA ILE A 161 16.47 -5.12 -16.41
C ILE A 161 15.30 -5.98 -15.91
N LEU A 162 14.14 -5.86 -16.58
CA LEU A 162 12.96 -6.65 -16.33
C LEU A 162 12.74 -7.67 -17.45
N ASP A 163 12.25 -8.86 -17.10
CA ASP A 163 11.95 -9.96 -18.04
C ASP A 163 13.13 -10.36 -18.95
N GLY A 164 14.36 -9.99 -18.57
CA GLY A 164 15.60 -10.35 -19.26
C GLY A 164 15.87 -9.59 -20.56
N ASN A 165 14.98 -8.70 -21.02
CA ASN A 165 15.13 -8.04 -22.31
C ASN A 165 14.80 -6.53 -22.34
N THR A 166 14.35 -5.93 -21.26
CA THR A 166 13.96 -4.51 -21.21
C THR A 166 14.69 -3.79 -20.09
N LEU A 167 15.43 -2.75 -20.47
CA LEU A 167 15.99 -1.79 -19.53
C LEU A 167 14.90 -0.84 -19.05
N CYS A 168 14.52 -0.95 -17.80
CA CYS A 168 13.52 -0.10 -17.15
C CYS A 168 14.21 1.08 -16.44
N ILE A 169 13.78 2.28 -16.75
CA ILE A 169 14.33 3.53 -16.22
C ILE A 169 13.24 4.18 -15.35
N PRO A 170 13.43 4.27 -14.02
CA PRO A 170 12.47 4.94 -13.16
C PRO A 170 12.36 6.43 -13.49
N THR A 171 11.13 6.91 -13.66
CA THR A 171 10.85 8.29 -14.06
C THR A 171 9.70 8.89 -13.26
N ALA A 172 9.71 10.20 -13.14
CA ALA A 172 8.54 11.01 -12.84
C ALA A 172 7.69 11.19 -14.11
N PHE A 173 6.41 11.49 -13.96
CA PHE A 173 5.52 11.79 -15.07
C PHE A 173 4.70 13.05 -14.81
N VAL A 174 4.76 13.99 -15.76
CA VAL A 174 4.10 15.29 -15.69
C VAL A 174 3.28 15.57 -16.95
N SER A 175 2.28 16.43 -16.80
CA SER A 175 1.48 16.94 -17.90
C SER A 175 2.31 17.84 -18.84
N TRP A 176 1.75 18.19 -19.95
CA TRP A 176 2.28 19.19 -20.89
C TRP A 176 2.61 20.53 -20.22
N THR A 177 1.87 20.91 -19.19
CA THR A 177 2.03 22.16 -18.42
C THR A 177 2.87 22.00 -17.15
N GLY A 178 3.35 20.77 -16.87
CA GLY A 178 4.29 20.50 -15.78
C GLY A 178 3.67 20.02 -14.47
N GLU A 179 2.34 19.85 -14.41
CA GLU A 179 1.71 19.28 -13.21
C GLU A 179 1.98 17.79 -13.09
N ALA A 180 2.19 17.32 -11.87
CA ALA A 180 2.42 15.92 -11.56
C ALA A 180 1.17 15.07 -11.82
N LEU A 181 1.30 14.07 -12.70
CA LEU A 181 0.28 13.06 -13.02
C LEU A 181 0.57 11.69 -12.39
N ASP A 182 1.63 11.61 -11.59
CA ASP A 182 2.12 10.40 -10.93
C ASP A 182 2.12 10.55 -9.41
N LYS A 183 2.63 9.51 -8.73
CA LYS A 183 2.87 9.51 -7.27
C LYS A 183 4.33 9.78 -6.91
N LYS A 184 5.29 9.56 -7.83
CA LYS A 184 6.72 9.76 -7.55
C LYS A 184 7.08 11.24 -7.38
N THR A 185 6.60 12.10 -8.25
CA THR A 185 6.87 13.54 -8.17
C THR A 185 6.47 14.15 -6.81
N PRO A 186 5.23 13.99 -6.31
CA PRO A 186 4.89 14.50 -4.99
C PRO A 186 5.61 13.76 -3.86
N LEU A 187 5.98 12.49 -4.01
CA LEU A 187 6.78 11.78 -3.01
C LEU A 187 8.17 12.42 -2.85
N LEU A 188 8.88 12.67 -3.95
CA LEU A 188 10.18 13.33 -3.93
C LEU A 188 10.10 14.76 -3.35
N ARG A 189 9.06 15.52 -3.72
CA ARG A 189 8.79 16.86 -3.16
C ARG A 189 8.53 16.79 -1.65
N SER A 190 7.76 15.80 -1.17
CA SER A 190 7.47 15.62 0.25
C SER A 190 8.69 15.22 1.07
N MET A 191 9.57 14.38 0.52
CA MET A 191 10.86 14.04 1.13
C MET A 191 11.78 15.26 1.23
N GLN A 192 11.77 16.14 0.23
CA GLN A 192 12.50 17.40 0.27
C GLN A 192 11.94 18.34 1.34
N ALA A 193 10.63 18.45 1.47
CA ALA A 193 9.99 19.26 2.51
C ALA A 193 10.36 18.76 3.91
N LEU A 194 10.30 17.46 4.14
CA LEU A 194 10.72 16.83 5.41
C LEU A 194 12.21 17.14 5.71
N ASN A 195 13.09 16.95 4.73
CA ASN A 195 14.52 17.22 4.88
C ASN A 195 14.77 18.65 5.35
N VAL A 196 14.17 19.66 4.69
CA VAL A 196 14.38 21.07 5.02
C VAL A 196 13.99 21.36 6.47
N GLN A 197 12.85 20.87 6.93
CA GLN A 197 12.37 21.18 8.27
C GLN A 197 13.09 20.37 9.35
N ALA A 198 13.42 19.12 9.09
CA ALA A 198 14.21 18.30 10.02
C ALA A 198 15.62 18.87 10.23
N GLN A 199 16.27 19.38 9.18
CA GLN A 199 17.57 20.04 9.30
C GLN A 199 17.51 21.32 10.16
N ARG A 200 16.42 22.10 10.11
CA ARG A 200 16.22 23.26 11.00
C ARG A 200 16.23 22.83 12.47
N VAL A 201 15.48 21.75 12.78
CA VAL A 201 15.46 21.20 14.15
C VAL A 201 16.84 20.73 14.58
N LEU A 202 17.55 19.97 13.73
CA LEU A 202 18.89 19.47 14.06
C LEU A 202 19.90 20.59 14.31
N LYS A 203 19.81 21.72 13.62
CA LYS A 203 20.67 22.90 13.88
C LYS A 203 20.47 23.45 15.30
N LEU A 204 19.27 23.42 15.84
CA LEU A 204 18.99 23.83 17.22
C LEU A 204 19.70 22.93 18.25
N PHE A 205 19.90 21.64 17.89
CA PHE A 205 20.67 20.70 18.72
C PHE A 205 22.19 20.75 18.48
N GLY A 206 22.70 21.77 17.76
CA GLY A 206 24.13 22.02 17.58
C GLY A 206 24.74 21.33 16.36
N HIS A 207 23.94 20.71 15.50
CA HIS A 207 24.42 20.15 14.22
C HIS A 207 24.43 21.26 13.15
N GLU A 208 25.56 21.96 12.99
CA GLU A 208 25.66 23.14 12.12
C GLU A 208 25.33 22.84 10.64
N ASN A 209 25.83 21.71 10.14
CA ASN A 209 25.66 21.26 8.75
C ASN A 209 25.20 19.81 8.70
N PRO A 210 23.95 19.51 9.09
CA PRO A 210 23.48 18.14 9.07
C PRO A 210 23.38 17.62 7.64
N ASP A 211 23.75 16.36 7.45
CA ASP A 211 23.55 15.67 6.18
C ASP A 211 22.03 15.64 5.81
N ARG A 212 21.76 15.41 4.54
CA ARG A 212 20.38 15.31 4.05
C ARG A 212 19.61 14.27 4.83
N ILE A 213 18.45 14.67 5.35
CA ILE A 213 17.49 13.75 5.99
C ILE A 213 16.68 13.04 4.93
N VAL A 214 16.57 11.73 5.08
CA VAL A 214 15.81 10.86 4.19
C VAL A 214 14.76 10.14 5.01
N SER A 215 13.53 10.06 4.51
CA SER A 215 12.53 9.14 5.04
C SER A 215 12.78 7.73 4.51
N TYR A 216 12.58 6.74 5.37
CA TYR A 216 12.74 5.32 5.08
C TYR A 216 11.40 4.62 5.22
N ALA A 217 11.18 3.62 4.37
CA ALA A 217 9.99 2.79 4.42
C ALA A 217 10.33 1.31 4.16
N GLY A 218 9.59 0.42 4.81
CA GLY A 218 9.58 -1.02 4.54
C GLY A 218 8.15 -1.52 4.61
N ALA A 219 7.64 -2.06 3.53
CA ALA A 219 6.25 -2.50 3.42
C ALA A 219 6.16 -4.03 3.53
N GLU A 220 5.50 -4.52 4.57
CA GLU A 220 5.13 -5.92 4.73
C GLU A 220 3.90 -6.18 3.85
N GLN A 221 4.02 -7.05 2.85
CA GLN A 221 2.99 -7.30 1.86
C GLN A 221 2.26 -8.59 2.14
N GLU A 222 1.00 -8.47 2.58
CA GLU A 222 0.07 -9.59 2.67
C GLU A 222 -0.57 -9.89 1.31
N TYR A 223 -0.88 -11.16 1.06
CA TYR A 223 -1.50 -11.60 -0.19
C TYR A 223 -2.16 -12.97 -0.07
N PHE A 224 -3.10 -13.28 -0.97
CA PHE A 224 -3.67 -14.61 -1.11
C PHE A 224 -3.15 -15.31 -2.35
N LEU A 225 -2.96 -16.62 -2.26
CA LEU A 225 -2.75 -17.50 -3.40
C LEU A 225 -3.99 -18.38 -3.61
N VAL A 226 -4.52 -18.34 -4.81
CA VAL A 226 -5.65 -19.16 -5.24
C VAL A 226 -5.20 -20.03 -6.41
N ASP A 227 -5.59 -21.31 -6.41
CA ASP A 227 -5.34 -22.15 -7.58
C ASP A 227 -5.99 -21.54 -8.83
N ARG A 228 -5.21 -21.44 -9.90
CA ARG A 228 -5.61 -20.81 -11.15
C ARG A 228 -6.91 -21.38 -11.72
N LYS A 229 -7.16 -22.67 -11.56
CA LYS A 229 -8.36 -23.33 -12.06
C LYS A 229 -9.62 -22.92 -11.32
N PHE A 230 -9.53 -22.72 -10.00
CA PHE A 230 -10.63 -22.15 -9.20
C PHE A 230 -10.85 -20.67 -9.51
N TYR A 231 -9.78 -19.91 -9.68
CA TYR A 231 -9.87 -18.49 -10.02
C TYR A 231 -10.64 -18.25 -11.32
N TYR A 232 -10.30 -18.97 -12.39
CA TYR A 232 -10.99 -18.84 -13.68
C TYR A 232 -12.41 -19.39 -13.68
N ALA A 233 -12.79 -20.23 -12.71
CA ALA A 233 -14.17 -20.67 -12.51
C ALA A 233 -15.05 -19.61 -11.82
N ARG A 234 -14.48 -18.48 -11.35
CA ARG A 234 -15.15 -17.43 -10.58
C ARG A 234 -15.15 -16.09 -11.31
N PRO A 235 -16.27 -15.77 -12.02
CA PRO A 235 -16.37 -14.49 -12.75
C PRO A 235 -16.21 -13.25 -11.88
N ASP A 236 -16.62 -13.30 -10.61
CA ASP A 236 -16.44 -12.21 -9.65
C ASP A 236 -14.97 -11.99 -9.28
N LEU A 237 -14.19 -13.05 -9.02
CA LEU A 237 -12.74 -12.92 -8.81
C LEU A 237 -12.03 -12.33 -10.04
N LEU A 238 -12.42 -12.75 -11.23
CA LEU A 238 -11.86 -12.23 -12.49
C LEU A 238 -12.12 -10.73 -12.69
N ALA A 239 -13.37 -10.30 -12.41
CA ALA A 239 -13.78 -8.93 -12.71
C ALA A 239 -13.50 -7.95 -11.56
N ALA A 240 -13.75 -8.37 -10.30
CA ALA A 240 -13.72 -7.51 -9.13
C ALA A 240 -12.55 -7.81 -8.16
N GLY A 241 -11.79 -8.89 -8.39
CA GLY A 241 -10.72 -9.31 -7.47
C GLY A 241 -11.21 -9.89 -6.14
N ARG A 242 -12.53 -10.01 -5.94
CA ARG A 242 -13.16 -10.56 -4.74
C ARG A 242 -14.40 -11.39 -5.04
N THR A 243 -14.76 -12.29 -4.14
CA THR A 243 -16.00 -13.05 -4.25
C THR A 243 -17.20 -12.20 -3.84
N LEU A 244 -18.20 -12.08 -4.73
CA LEU A 244 -19.45 -11.37 -4.45
C LEU A 244 -20.52 -12.30 -3.89
N PHE A 245 -20.46 -13.59 -4.21
CA PHE A 245 -21.41 -14.62 -3.82
C PHE A 245 -20.72 -15.86 -3.29
N GLY A 246 -21.48 -16.71 -2.59
CA GLY A 246 -21.08 -18.00 -2.11
C GLY A 246 -21.22 -18.14 -0.60
N ALA A 247 -21.56 -19.36 -0.15
CA ALA A 247 -21.61 -19.71 1.24
C ALA A 247 -20.20 -19.77 1.84
N LYS A 248 -20.07 -19.45 3.12
CA LYS A 248 -18.85 -19.68 3.89
C LYS A 248 -18.55 -21.18 3.95
N PRO A 249 -17.28 -21.60 3.91
CA PRO A 249 -16.91 -22.98 4.17
C PRO A 249 -17.26 -23.35 5.63
N PRO A 250 -17.50 -24.63 5.93
CA PRO A 250 -17.77 -25.09 7.30
C PRO A 250 -16.59 -24.82 8.26
N LYS A 251 -15.37 -24.82 7.75
CA LYS A 251 -14.16 -24.47 8.45
C LYS A 251 -13.53 -23.26 7.74
N GLY A 252 -13.34 -22.17 8.50
CA GLY A 252 -12.62 -20.97 8.08
C GLY A 252 -11.21 -20.92 8.67
N GLN A 253 -11.02 -20.08 9.69
CA GLN A 253 -9.77 -19.90 10.42
C GLN A 253 -9.75 -20.71 11.74
N GLU A 254 -10.83 -21.41 12.07
CA GLU A 254 -10.99 -22.15 13.32
C GLU A 254 -10.04 -23.35 13.39
N PHE A 255 -9.56 -23.67 14.61
CA PHE A 255 -8.72 -24.83 14.98
C PHE A 255 -7.32 -24.88 14.35
N GLU A 256 -7.02 -24.02 13.41
CA GLU A 256 -5.69 -23.90 12.84
C GLU A 256 -5.29 -22.43 12.88
N ASP A 257 -4.23 -22.15 13.61
CA ASP A 257 -3.53 -20.89 13.46
C ASP A 257 -2.58 -21.05 12.28
N HIS A 258 -3.02 -20.64 11.10
CA HIS A 258 -2.24 -20.77 9.87
C HIS A 258 -0.91 -20.01 9.94
N TYR A 259 -0.82 -19.00 10.78
CA TYR A 259 0.40 -18.24 11.07
C TYR A 259 1.54 -19.13 11.59
N PHE A 260 1.24 -20.10 12.43
CA PHE A 260 2.21 -21.06 12.99
C PHE A 260 2.32 -22.37 12.20
N GLY A 261 1.55 -22.54 11.15
CA GLY A 261 1.60 -23.72 10.29
C GLY A 261 2.89 -23.78 9.46
N ALA A 262 3.26 -24.98 9.03
CA ALA A 262 4.32 -25.14 8.04
C ALA A 262 3.88 -24.55 6.69
N ILE A 263 4.79 -23.88 5.98
CA ILE A 263 4.51 -23.40 4.62
C ILE A 263 4.33 -24.62 3.71
N PRO A 264 3.19 -24.75 2.97
CA PRO A 264 2.97 -25.86 2.06
C PRO A 264 4.05 -25.91 0.98
N GLU A 265 4.51 -27.11 0.59
CA GLU A 265 5.64 -27.31 -0.33
C GLU A 265 5.46 -26.52 -1.66
N ARG A 266 4.28 -26.57 -2.26
CA ARG A 266 4.00 -25.84 -3.50
C ARG A 266 4.08 -24.31 -3.32
N VAL A 267 3.64 -23.80 -2.17
CA VAL A 267 3.72 -22.37 -1.84
C VAL A 267 5.17 -21.96 -1.56
N LEU A 268 5.92 -22.81 -0.86
CA LEU A 268 7.34 -22.57 -0.62
C LEU A 268 8.14 -22.50 -1.92
N ALA A 269 7.85 -23.37 -2.88
CA ALA A 269 8.47 -23.32 -4.21
C ALA A 269 8.18 -21.98 -4.93
N TYR A 270 6.94 -21.53 -4.87
CA TYR A 270 6.56 -20.19 -5.38
C TYR A 270 7.33 -19.07 -4.68
N MET A 271 7.38 -19.10 -3.33
CA MET A 271 8.07 -18.07 -2.56
C MET A 271 9.56 -18.00 -2.88
N VAL A 272 10.23 -19.14 -3.03
CA VAL A 272 11.65 -19.21 -3.39
C VAL A 272 11.90 -18.60 -4.78
N ASP A 273 11.11 -18.96 -5.78
CA ASP A 273 11.27 -18.39 -7.12
C ASP A 273 10.98 -16.89 -7.15
N MET A 274 9.96 -16.45 -6.42
CA MET A 274 9.64 -15.03 -6.27
C MET A 274 10.81 -14.26 -5.64
N GLU A 275 11.39 -14.77 -4.54
CA GLU A 275 12.53 -14.14 -3.86
C GLU A 275 13.75 -14.07 -4.77
N GLN A 276 14.04 -15.11 -5.55
CA GLN A 276 15.16 -15.08 -6.51
C GLN A 276 14.99 -13.99 -7.57
N GLU A 277 13.79 -13.83 -8.13
CA GLU A 277 13.50 -12.75 -9.08
C GLU A 277 13.64 -11.37 -8.42
N LEU A 278 13.14 -11.21 -7.19
CA LEU A 278 13.27 -9.97 -6.42
C LEU A 278 14.73 -9.65 -6.05
N PHE A 279 15.53 -10.65 -5.66
CA PHE A 279 16.95 -10.46 -5.41
C PHE A 279 17.71 -9.96 -6.65
N LYS A 280 17.43 -10.51 -7.84
CA LYS A 280 18.02 -10.01 -9.09
C LYS A 280 17.74 -8.51 -9.32
N LEU A 281 16.55 -8.06 -8.90
CA LEU A 281 16.13 -6.66 -8.97
C LEU A 281 16.66 -5.79 -7.80
N GLY A 282 17.50 -6.35 -6.93
CA GLY A 282 18.05 -5.62 -5.79
C GLY A 282 17.07 -5.37 -4.64
N ILE A 283 15.95 -6.10 -4.61
CA ILE A 283 14.93 -5.94 -3.57
C ILE A 283 15.28 -6.84 -2.38
N PRO A 284 15.53 -6.26 -1.19
CA PRO A 284 16.07 -7.00 -0.05
C PRO A 284 14.98 -7.73 0.74
N VAL A 285 14.37 -8.77 0.16
CA VAL A 285 13.40 -9.61 0.87
C VAL A 285 14.03 -10.25 2.09
N LYS A 286 13.37 -10.15 3.24
CA LYS A 286 13.88 -10.63 4.52
C LYS A 286 13.06 -11.76 5.12
N THR A 287 11.75 -11.69 5.02
CA THR A 287 10.84 -12.58 5.71
C THR A 287 9.73 -13.06 4.79
N ARG A 288 9.36 -14.32 4.93
CA ARG A 288 8.18 -14.94 4.34
C ARG A 288 7.53 -15.87 5.35
N HIS A 289 6.22 -15.90 5.43
CA HIS A 289 5.46 -16.76 6.33
C HIS A 289 4.02 -16.96 5.90
N ASN A 290 3.32 -17.88 6.55
CA ASN A 290 1.88 -17.99 6.48
C ASN A 290 1.22 -16.83 7.23
N GLU A 291 0.08 -16.39 6.73
CA GLU A 291 -0.84 -15.51 7.43
C GLU A 291 -2.02 -16.28 8.04
N VAL A 292 -2.87 -15.58 8.82
CA VAL A 292 -3.94 -16.18 9.60
C VAL A 292 -5.00 -16.85 8.73
N ALA A 293 -5.38 -16.25 7.61
CA ALA A 293 -6.41 -16.81 6.74
C ALA A 293 -5.88 -17.99 5.89
N PRO A 294 -6.72 -18.97 5.58
CA PRO A 294 -6.35 -20.06 4.66
C PRO A 294 -5.91 -19.52 3.30
N GLY A 295 -4.71 -19.94 2.85
CA GLY A 295 -4.15 -19.49 1.57
C GLY A 295 -3.66 -18.04 1.57
N GLN A 296 -3.50 -17.42 2.72
CA GLN A 296 -2.91 -16.10 2.90
C GLN A 296 -1.46 -16.22 3.39
N PHE A 297 -0.62 -15.32 2.86
CA PHE A 297 0.82 -15.29 3.10
C PHE A 297 1.32 -13.85 3.16
N GLU A 298 2.54 -13.68 3.67
CA GLU A 298 3.21 -12.40 3.72
C GLU A 298 4.65 -12.48 3.22
N VAL A 299 5.12 -11.40 2.61
CA VAL A 299 6.52 -11.14 2.29
C VAL A 299 6.92 -9.76 2.79
N ALA A 300 8.04 -9.67 3.51
CA ALA A 300 8.53 -8.43 4.09
C ALA A 300 9.97 -8.15 3.64
N PRO A 301 10.24 -7.04 2.92
CA PRO A 301 11.58 -6.58 2.61
C PRO A 301 12.19 -5.79 3.78
N VAL A 302 13.51 -5.64 3.77
CA VAL A 302 14.21 -4.66 4.61
C VAL A 302 13.81 -3.25 4.14
N PHE A 303 13.78 -2.29 5.07
CA PHE A 303 13.49 -0.89 4.75
C PHE A 303 14.56 -0.24 3.87
N GLU A 304 14.13 0.68 3.03
CA GLU A 304 14.96 1.47 2.12
C GLU A 304 14.50 2.94 2.16
N SER A 305 15.19 3.83 1.41
CA SER A 305 14.66 5.19 1.24
C SER A 305 13.23 5.13 0.67
N ALA A 306 12.36 6.01 1.14
CA ALA A 306 10.92 5.96 0.80
C ALA A 306 10.67 5.95 -0.72
N ASN A 307 11.51 6.62 -1.51
CA ASN A 307 11.42 6.60 -2.97
C ASN A 307 11.73 5.21 -3.54
N ILE A 308 12.86 4.61 -3.17
CA ILE A 308 13.25 3.27 -3.63
C ILE A 308 12.27 2.22 -3.10
N ALA A 309 11.90 2.30 -1.82
CA ALA A 309 10.91 1.38 -1.24
C ALA A 309 9.56 1.41 -1.98
N SER A 310 9.15 2.59 -2.46
CA SER A 310 7.90 2.73 -3.24
C SER A 310 8.00 2.08 -4.61
N ASP A 311 9.11 2.24 -5.30
CA ASP A 311 9.35 1.58 -6.60
C ASP A 311 9.48 0.06 -6.42
N HIS A 312 10.26 -0.38 -5.44
CA HIS A 312 10.44 -1.80 -5.14
C HIS A 312 9.12 -2.47 -4.74
N GLN A 313 8.27 -1.79 -3.99
CA GLN A 313 6.97 -2.33 -3.62
C GLN A 313 6.06 -2.57 -4.84
N GLN A 314 6.12 -1.72 -5.87
CA GLN A 314 5.42 -1.97 -7.13
C GLN A 314 6.00 -3.17 -7.88
N LEU A 315 7.32 -3.31 -7.90
CA LEU A 315 8.00 -4.48 -8.49
C LEU A 315 7.68 -5.77 -7.72
N VAL A 316 7.59 -5.70 -6.39
CA VAL A 316 7.13 -6.84 -5.56
C VAL A 316 5.76 -7.30 -6.02
N MET A 317 4.76 -6.40 -6.11
CA MET A 317 3.42 -6.76 -6.55
C MET A 317 3.37 -7.34 -7.97
N LEU A 318 4.16 -6.79 -8.89
CA LEU A 318 4.27 -7.28 -10.26
C LEU A 318 4.89 -8.68 -10.31
N THR A 319 6.02 -8.88 -9.63
CA THR A 319 6.75 -10.14 -9.57
C THR A 319 5.91 -11.24 -8.94
N MET A 320 5.24 -10.94 -7.83
CA MET A 320 4.33 -11.89 -7.15
C MET A 320 3.28 -12.44 -8.10
N ARG A 321 2.64 -11.59 -8.90
CA ARG A 321 1.62 -12.01 -9.87
C ARG A 321 2.22 -12.87 -10.98
N LYS A 322 3.33 -12.44 -11.59
CA LYS A 322 4.00 -13.17 -12.67
C LYS A 322 4.49 -14.56 -12.24
N VAL A 323 5.13 -14.63 -11.07
CA VAL A 323 5.65 -15.91 -10.56
C VAL A 323 4.52 -16.84 -10.12
N ALA A 324 3.43 -16.32 -9.54
CA ALA A 324 2.27 -17.14 -9.15
C ALA A 324 1.71 -17.93 -10.35
N GLU A 325 1.63 -17.32 -11.51
CA GLU A 325 1.14 -18.00 -12.72
C GLU A 325 2.02 -19.15 -13.16
N ARG A 326 3.36 -19.03 -13.02
CA ARG A 326 4.32 -20.12 -13.30
C ARG A 326 4.06 -21.35 -12.42
N HIS A 327 3.60 -21.13 -11.17
CA HIS A 327 3.28 -22.17 -10.19
C HIS A 327 1.80 -22.62 -10.22
N GLY A 328 1.02 -22.15 -11.22
CA GLY A 328 -0.40 -22.49 -11.34
C GLY A 328 -1.30 -21.84 -10.28
N PHE A 329 -0.82 -20.76 -9.68
CA PHE A 329 -1.59 -19.89 -8.80
C PHE A 329 -1.99 -18.59 -9.47
N VAL A 330 -2.89 -17.87 -8.82
CA VAL A 330 -3.13 -16.43 -9.00
C VAL A 330 -2.90 -15.73 -7.67
N CYS A 331 -2.07 -14.71 -7.66
CA CYS A 331 -1.82 -13.86 -6.49
C CYS A 331 -2.87 -12.77 -6.42
N LEU A 332 -3.66 -12.76 -5.35
CA LEU A 332 -4.66 -11.73 -5.08
C LEU A 332 -4.10 -10.70 -4.10
N LEU A 333 -4.10 -9.45 -4.52
CA LEU A 333 -3.67 -8.30 -3.72
C LEU A 333 -4.87 -7.44 -3.26
N HIS A 334 -6.09 -7.84 -3.63
CA HIS A 334 -7.30 -7.17 -3.17
C HIS A 334 -7.39 -7.23 -1.63
N GLU A 335 -7.81 -6.16 -1.00
CA GLU A 335 -7.81 -5.99 0.45
C GLU A 335 -8.76 -6.95 1.18
N LYS A 336 -9.85 -7.36 0.54
CA LYS A 336 -10.82 -8.30 1.12
C LYS A 336 -11.36 -9.25 0.04
N PRO A 337 -10.56 -10.21 -0.46
CA PRO A 337 -11.02 -11.10 -1.53
C PRO A 337 -12.10 -12.08 -1.06
N PHE A 338 -12.13 -12.39 0.23
CA PHE A 338 -13.09 -13.31 0.83
C PHE A 338 -13.72 -12.71 2.09
N ALA A 339 -15.03 -12.70 2.18
CA ALA A 339 -15.75 -12.18 3.31
C ALA A 339 -15.63 -13.11 4.54
N GLY A 340 -15.51 -12.52 5.74
CA GLY A 340 -15.57 -13.24 7.01
C GLY A 340 -14.25 -13.87 7.48
N ILE A 341 -13.15 -13.65 6.76
CA ILE A 341 -11.79 -14.02 7.16
C ILE A 341 -10.88 -12.79 7.09
N ASN A 342 -9.61 -12.91 7.48
CA ASN A 342 -8.64 -11.80 7.36
C ASN A 342 -8.57 -11.26 5.94
N GLY A 343 -8.35 -9.96 5.83
CA GLY A 343 -8.01 -9.28 4.58
C GLY A 343 -6.51 -9.07 4.45
N SER A 344 -6.06 -8.56 3.30
CA SER A 344 -4.66 -8.25 3.03
C SER A 344 -4.40 -6.75 3.04
N GLY A 345 -3.37 -6.35 3.76
CA GLY A 345 -2.88 -4.99 3.83
C GLY A 345 -1.39 -4.90 3.55
N LYS A 346 -0.85 -3.73 3.87
CA LYS A 346 0.58 -3.47 3.98
C LYS A 346 0.83 -2.79 5.32
N HIS A 347 1.73 -3.35 6.12
CA HIS A 347 2.25 -2.62 7.26
C HIS A 347 3.44 -1.81 6.80
N VAL A 348 3.30 -0.49 6.75
CA VAL A 348 4.37 0.40 6.30
C VAL A 348 5.17 0.85 7.50
N ASN A 349 6.33 0.23 7.70
CA ASN A 349 7.32 0.67 8.66
C ASN A 349 7.93 1.98 8.16
N PHE A 350 7.89 3.02 8.98
CA PHE A 350 8.31 4.38 8.62
C PHE A 350 9.25 4.97 9.66
N SER A 351 10.36 5.51 9.21
CA SER A 351 11.29 6.31 10.00
C SER A 351 11.96 7.37 9.12
N PHE A 352 12.80 8.21 9.72
CA PHE A 352 13.62 9.17 8.98
C PHE A 352 14.91 9.46 9.73
N GLY A 353 15.95 9.79 8.97
CA GLY A 353 17.28 10.02 9.52
C GLY A 353 18.31 10.29 8.43
N ASN A 354 19.57 10.25 8.80
CA ASN A 354 20.70 10.38 7.88
C ASN A 354 21.88 9.53 8.32
N SER A 355 22.98 9.60 7.55
CA SER A 355 24.21 8.83 7.81
C SER A 355 24.98 9.30 9.05
N THR A 356 24.78 10.53 9.50
CA THR A 356 25.55 11.17 10.59
C THR A 356 24.87 11.05 11.95
N GLN A 357 23.56 11.38 12.03
CA GLN A 357 22.77 11.32 13.26
C GLN A 357 22.05 9.98 13.42
N GLY A 358 22.04 9.14 12.40
CA GLY A 358 21.29 7.88 12.40
C GLY A 358 19.77 8.08 12.33
N ASN A 359 19.02 7.16 12.91
CA ASN A 359 17.57 7.20 12.96
C ASN A 359 17.09 8.23 14.00
N LEU A 360 16.35 9.25 13.58
CA LEU A 360 15.84 10.32 14.47
C LEU A 360 14.67 9.88 15.36
N LEU A 361 14.12 8.69 15.10
CA LEU A 361 13.10 8.05 15.94
C LEU A 361 13.69 6.97 16.87
N GLU A 362 15.00 6.95 17.08
CA GLU A 362 15.66 6.05 18.02
C GLU A 362 15.58 6.63 19.45
N PRO A 363 14.82 6.00 20.37
CA PRO A 363 14.64 6.53 21.73
C PRO A 363 15.88 6.38 22.59
N GLY A 364 16.74 5.39 22.31
CA GLY A 364 17.82 4.97 23.18
C GLY A 364 17.33 4.26 24.44
N ASP A 365 18.23 4.07 25.40
CA ASP A 365 17.93 3.36 26.66
C ASP A 365 17.18 4.24 27.67
N THR A 366 17.37 5.55 27.60
CA THR A 366 16.73 6.56 28.47
C THR A 366 15.92 7.57 27.65
N PRO A 367 14.74 7.19 27.09
CA PRO A 367 13.96 8.08 26.24
C PRO A 367 13.64 9.44 26.85
N HIS A 368 13.44 9.52 28.17
CA HIS A 368 13.12 10.75 28.88
C HIS A 368 14.29 11.78 28.89
N GLU A 369 15.53 11.35 28.66
CA GLU A 369 16.71 12.21 28.55
C GLU A 369 17.03 12.59 27.09
N ASN A 370 16.44 11.89 26.11
CA ASN A 370 16.69 12.11 24.68
C ASN A 370 15.77 13.19 24.12
N ALA A 371 16.10 14.46 24.40
CA ALA A 371 15.31 15.60 23.96
C ALA A 371 15.12 15.67 22.44
N GLN A 372 16.14 15.29 21.65
CA GLN A 372 16.05 15.25 20.20
C GLN A 372 15.00 14.23 19.73
N PHE A 373 15.05 13.00 20.23
CA PHE A 373 14.04 11.98 19.94
C PHE A 373 12.63 12.46 20.33
N LEU A 374 12.46 13.04 21.53
CA LEU A 374 11.17 13.50 22.01
C LEU A 374 10.58 14.60 21.12
N VAL A 375 11.40 15.49 20.58
CA VAL A 375 10.97 16.51 19.61
C VAL A 375 10.48 15.87 18.31
N PHE A 376 11.25 14.96 17.73
CA PHE A 376 10.84 14.28 16.49
C PHE A 376 9.63 13.38 16.68
N CYS A 377 9.54 12.65 17.77
CA CYS A 377 8.37 11.82 18.12
C CYS A 377 7.11 12.67 18.32
N SER A 378 7.23 13.82 19.03
CA SER A 378 6.12 14.78 19.22
C SER A 378 5.67 15.39 17.90
N ALA A 379 6.57 15.63 16.96
CA ALA A 379 6.22 16.09 15.61
C ALA A 379 5.36 15.05 14.86
N VAL A 380 5.67 13.76 15.00
CA VAL A 380 4.86 12.70 14.42
C VAL A 380 3.47 12.63 15.08
N ILE A 381 3.39 12.66 16.41
CA ILE A 381 2.12 12.65 17.14
C ILE A 381 1.24 13.83 16.71
N ARG A 382 1.82 15.03 16.65
CA ARG A 382 1.11 16.24 16.20
C ARG A 382 0.63 16.10 14.74
N ALA A 383 1.46 15.57 13.86
CA ALA A 383 1.12 15.35 12.45
C ALA A 383 -0.06 14.41 12.30
N VAL A 384 -0.05 13.26 12.99
CA VAL A 384 -1.14 12.29 12.95
C VAL A 384 -2.42 12.88 13.55
N SER A 385 -2.34 13.57 14.67
CA SER A 385 -3.50 14.21 15.31
C SER A 385 -4.12 15.27 14.41
N LYS A 386 -3.31 16.19 13.90
CA LYS A 386 -3.79 17.33 13.11
C LYS A 386 -4.34 16.92 11.75
N PHE A 387 -3.73 15.95 11.11
CA PHE A 387 -4.05 15.52 9.76
C PHE A 387 -4.62 14.10 9.69
N ALA A 388 -5.30 13.63 10.76
CA ALA A 388 -5.95 12.33 10.80
C ALA A 388 -6.92 12.07 9.63
N PRO A 389 -7.78 13.02 9.22
CA PRO A 389 -8.63 12.85 8.04
C PRO A 389 -7.84 12.67 6.74
N LEU A 390 -6.73 13.39 6.57
CA LEU A 390 -5.88 13.28 5.40
C LEU A 390 -5.13 11.94 5.35
N LEU A 391 -4.66 11.45 6.51
CA LEU A 391 -4.08 10.10 6.61
C LEU A 391 -5.11 9.04 6.21
N ARG A 392 -6.36 9.15 6.67
CA ARG A 392 -7.44 8.25 6.25
C ARG A 392 -7.72 8.36 4.75
N ALA A 393 -7.71 9.56 4.18
CA ALA A 393 -7.87 9.76 2.74
C ALA A 393 -6.74 9.09 1.93
N SER A 394 -5.50 9.07 2.45
CA SER A 394 -4.35 8.47 1.77
C SER A 394 -4.44 6.97 1.53
N ILE A 395 -5.31 6.28 2.30
CA ILE A 395 -5.55 4.84 2.22
C ILE A 395 -6.98 4.51 1.76
N ALA A 396 -7.71 5.49 1.29
CA ALA A 396 -9.09 5.33 0.85
C ALA A 396 -9.17 4.58 -0.49
N SER A 397 -9.94 3.51 -0.52
CA SER A 397 -10.36 2.79 -1.72
C SER A 397 -11.58 1.93 -1.42
N ALA A 398 -12.37 1.61 -2.44
CA ALA A 398 -13.54 0.74 -2.30
C ALA A 398 -13.19 -0.61 -1.65
N SER A 399 -12.05 -1.19 -2.04
CA SER A 399 -11.59 -2.48 -1.52
C SER A 399 -11.11 -2.40 -0.06
N ASN A 400 -10.42 -1.33 0.32
CA ASN A 400 -9.92 -1.15 1.68
C ASN A 400 -11.04 -0.82 2.68
N ASP A 401 -12.15 -0.21 2.22
CA ASP A 401 -13.34 0.00 3.05
C ASP A 401 -13.93 -1.32 3.56
N HIS A 402 -13.80 -2.41 2.79
CA HIS A 402 -14.22 -3.76 3.22
C HIS A 402 -13.27 -4.41 4.23
N ARG A 403 -12.00 -3.98 4.29
CA ARG A 403 -10.97 -4.55 5.15
C ARG A 403 -10.95 -3.90 6.53
N LEU A 404 -11.03 -2.57 6.61
CA LEU A 404 -10.82 -1.82 7.85
C LEU A 404 -11.83 -2.16 8.94
N GLY A 405 -11.34 -2.26 10.18
CA GLY A 405 -12.15 -2.35 11.40
C GLY A 405 -12.40 -3.76 11.94
N ALA A 406 -11.79 -4.80 11.35
CA ALA A 406 -11.88 -6.17 11.88
C ALA A 406 -10.76 -7.05 11.33
N ASN A 407 -10.55 -8.22 11.95
CA ASN A 407 -9.63 -9.26 11.46
C ASN A 407 -8.21 -8.70 11.21
N GLU A 408 -7.58 -8.16 12.25
CA GLU A 408 -6.24 -7.55 12.24
C GLU A 408 -6.09 -6.25 11.44
N ALA A 409 -7.13 -5.81 10.72
CA ALA A 409 -7.12 -4.50 10.08
C ALA A 409 -7.58 -3.40 11.06
N PRO A 410 -6.84 -2.28 11.20
CA PRO A 410 -7.20 -1.24 12.14
C PRO A 410 -8.51 -0.55 11.74
N PRO A 411 -9.21 0.10 12.72
CA PRO A 411 -10.38 0.90 12.42
C PRO A 411 -10.02 2.16 11.62
N ALA A 412 -11.05 2.82 11.08
CA ALA A 412 -10.89 4.07 10.33
C ALA A 412 -10.53 5.29 11.21
N ILE A 413 -10.50 5.12 12.53
CA ILE A 413 -10.06 6.13 13.49
C ILE A 413 -8.54 6.14 13.54
N MET A 414 -7.91 7.24 13.12
CA MET A 414 -6.44 7.38 13.17
C MET A 414 -6.01 7.68 14.61
N SER A 415 -5.48 6.68 15.29
CA SER A 415 -4.90 6.78 16.63
C SER A 415 -3.45 6.30 16.62
N VAL A 416 -2.68 6.73 17.65
CA VAL A 416 -1.26 6.39 17.81
C VAL A 416 -1.09 5.50 19.03
N PHE A 417 -0.46 4.35 18.85
CA PHE A 417 0.01 3.50 19.92
C PHE A 417 1.48 3.82 20.22
N LEU A 418 1.82 4.07 21.47
CA LEU A 418 3.19 4.39 21.92
C LEU A 418 3.83 3.27 22.75
N GLY A 419 3.03 2.38 23.32
CA GLY A 419 3.46 1.45 24.36
C GLY A 419 3.63 2.10 25.72
N ASP A 420 3.79 1.28 26.76
CA ASP A 420 3.75 1.74 28.16
C ASP A 420 4.89 2.71 28.53
N GLN A 421 6.10 2.47 27.99
CA GLN A 421 7.27 3.27 28.31
C GLN A 421 7.15 4.72 27.79
N LEU A 422 6.82 4.89 26.50
CA LEU A 422 6.71 6.21 25.91
C LEU A 422 5.44 6.93 26.34
N ALA A 423 4.34 6.23 26.54
CA ALA A 423 3.13 6.82 27.06
C ALA A 423 3.38 7.44 28.46
N ASP A 424 4.08 6.72 29.33
CA ASP A 424 4.48 7.22 30.65
C ASP A 424 5.39 8.47 30.55
N VAL A 425 6.38 8.47 29.64
CA VAL A 425 7.25 9.65 29.42
C VAL A 425 6.44 10.85 28.94
N PHE A 426 5.51 10.68 28.00
CA PHE A 426 4.66 11.78 27.51
C PHE A 426 3.65 12.25 28.55
N ASP A 427 3.12 11.38 29.41
CA ASP A 427 2.30 11.78 30.56
C ASP A 427 3.08 12.62 31.58
N GLN A 428 4.33 12.26 31.85
CA GLN A 428 5.23 13.07 32.70
C GLN A 428 5.52 14.44 32.05
N ILE A 429 5.76 14.51 30.74
CA ILE A 429 5.95 15.76 30.00
C ILE A 429 4.72 16.66 30.16
N ARG A 430 3.52 16.11 30.02
CA ARG A 430 2.25 16.82 30.21
C ARG A 430 2.10 17.37 31.66
N ALA A 431 2.63 16.62 32.63
CA ALA A 431 2.61 17.03 34.05
C ALA A 431 3.73 18.00 34.44
N GLY A 432 4.60 18.44 33.53
CA GLY A 432 5.63 19.47 33.78
C GLY A 432 7.07 18.97 33.66
N GLY A 433 7.33 17.81 33.08
CA GLY A 433 8.66 17.32 32.73
C GLY A 433 8.89 15.85 33.05
N ALA A 434 9.53 15.14 32.12
CA ALA A 434 9.88 13.72 32.29
C ALA A 434 11.13 13.58 33.19
N LYS A 435 11.02 12.75 34.22
CA LYS A 435 12.09 12.51 35.21
C LYS A 435 12.61 11.05 35.17
N SER A 436 11.90 10.15 34.53
CA SER A 436 12.23 8.73 34.50
C SER A 436 11.59 8.06 33.31
N SER A 437 12.08 6.89 32.96
CA SER A 437 11.41 5.97 32.03
C SER A 437 11.31 4.58 32.67
N LYS A 438 10.24 3.84 32.36
CA LYS A 438 10.07 2.48 32.81
C LYS A 438 11.17 1.61 32.20
N SER A 439 11.81 0.73 33.01
CA SER A 439 12.80 -0.20 32.50
C SER A 439 12.15 -1.29 31.65
N ARG A 440 12.86 -1.75 30.63
CA ARG A 440 12.38 -2.84 29.78
C ARG A 440 12.25 -4.19 30.52
N GLY A 441 13.08 -4.43 31.56
CA GLY A 441 13.08 -5.66 32.32
C GLY A 441 13.62 -6.86 31.56
N THR A 442 13.56 -8.04 32.18
CA THR A 442 14.01 -9.31 31.60
C THR A 442 12.92 -10.37 31.81
N LEU A 443 12.69 -11.20 30.80
CA LEU A 443 11.82 -12.37 30.88
C LEU A 443 12.66 -13.58 31.30
N GLU A 444 12.26 -14.24 32.37
CA GLU A 444 12.81 -15.52 32.81
C GLU A 444 11.77 -16.60 32.50
N VAL A 445 12.14 -17.52 31.61
CA VAL A 445 11.24 -18.60 31.16
C VAL A 445 11.20 -19.76 32.17
N GLY A 446 12.06 -19.73 33.21
CA GLY A 446 12.09 -20.72 34.25
C GLY A 446 12.75 -22.05 33.86
N VAL A 447 13.56 -22.05 32.80
CA VAL A 447 14.31 -23.20 32.29
C VAL A 447 15.80 -22.84 32.25
N ASP A 448 16.63 -23.59 32.96
CA ASP A 448 18.08 -23.29 33.14
C ASP A 448 18.86 -23.23 31.81
N THR A 449 18.42 -23.97 30.79
CA THR A 449 19.08 -24.04 29.49
C THR A 449 18.63 -22.93 28.51
N LEU A 450 17.64 -22.13 28.88
CA LEU A 450 17.15 -21.00 28.04
C LEU A 450 17.78 -19.69 28.49
N PRO A 451 18.16 -18.81 27.52
CA PRO A 451 18.70 -17.52 27.86
C PRO A 451 17.63 -16.63 28.49
N LYS A 452 18.06 -15.70 29.35
CA LYS A 452 17.19 -14.58 29.78
C LYS A 452 16.90 -13.68 28.58
N LEU A 453 15.63 -13.41 28.32
CA LEU A 453 15.19 -12.60 27.17
C LEU A 453 14.96 -11.15 27.61
N PRO A 454 15.45 -10.15 26.87
CA PRO A 454 15.04 -8.78 27.11
C PRO A 454 13.52 -8.66 26.87
N LYS A 455 12.82 -8.01 27.79
CA LYS A 455 11.40 -7.72 27.64
C LYS A 455 11.24 -6.44 26.84
N ASP A 456 10.38 -6.43 25.81
CA ASP A 456 9.99 -5.21 25.13
C ASP A 456 9.16 -4.32 26.06
N ALA A 457 9.25 -2.99 25.85
CA ALA A 457 8.60 -2.00 26.69
C ALA A 457 7.07 -1.92 26.54
N GLY A 458 6.50 -2.68 25.63
CA GLY A 458 5.06 -2.79 25.38
C GLY A 458 4.75 -3.89 24.36
N ASP A 459 3.52 -4.37 24.35
CA ASP A 459 3.03 -5.28 23.32
C ASP A 459 2.74 -4.50 22.03
N ARG A 460 2.68 -5.18 20.88
CA ARG A 460 2.52 -4.55 19.55
C ARG A 460 1.11 -4.07 19.25
N ASN A 461 0.16 -4.03 20.08
CA ASN A 461 -1.22 -3.62 19.83
C ASN A 461 -1.66 -3.67 18.34
N ARG A 462 -2.05 -4.85 17.87
CA ARG A 462 -2.39 -5.10 16.45
C ARG A 462 -3.61 -4.32 15.94
N THR A 463 -4.41 -3.74 16.84
CA THR A 463 -5.61 -2.97 16.48
C THR A 463 -5.33 -1.50 16.23
N SER A 464 -4.11 -1.00 16.52
CA SER A 464 -3.75 0.39 16.30
C SER A 464 -3.40 0.65 14.82
N PRO A 465 -3.94 1.69 14.19
CA PRO A 465 -3.60 2.05 12.82
C PRO A 465 -2.18 2.61 12.67
N PHE A 466 -1.63 3.22 13.71
CA PHE A 466 -0.32 3.85 13.70
C PHE A 466 0.41 3.55 15.01
N ALA A 467 1.36 2.63 14.99
CA ALA A 467 2.01 2.12 16.19
C ALA A 467 3.52 2.39 16.21
N PHE A 468 4.04 2.85 17.36
CA PHE A 468 5.47 2.93 17.59
C PHE A 468 6.00 1.54 17.96
N THR A 469 6.97 1.03 17.19
CA THR A 469 7.51 -0.32 17.33
C THR A 469 9.03 -0.30 17.58
N GLY A 470 9.44 0.40 18.64
CA GLY A 470 10.81 0.45 19.13
C GLY A 470 11.63 1.63 18.63
N ASN A 471 11.75 1.83 17.32
CA ASN A 471 12.51 2.96 16.72
C ASN A 471 11.91 3.45 15.38
N LYS A 472 10.65 3.12 15.14
CA LYS A 472 9.91 3.48 13.93
C LYS A 472 8.43 3.47 14.23
N PHE A 473 7.65 4.08 13.38
CA PHE A 473 6.21 3.91 13.34
C PHE A 473 5.81 2.92 12.25
N GLU A 474 4.76 2.18 12.52
CA GLU A 474 4.16 1.21 11.60
C GLU A 474 2.74 1.67 11.27
N PHE A 475 2.50 2.02 10.00
CA PHE A 475 1.19 2.40 9.50
C PHE A 475 0.50 1.18 8.88
N ARG A 476 -0.49 0.62 9.58
CA ARG A 476 -1.13 -0.67 9.29
C ARG A 476 -2.37 -0.60 8.42
N ALA A 477 -2.84 0.61 8.13
CA ALA A 477 -4.12 0.81 7.44
C ALA A 477 -4.01 0.82 5.91
N VAL A 478 -2.81 0.67 5.35
CA VAL A 478 -2.58 0.69 3.90
C VAL A 478 -3.09 -0.60 3.27
N GLY A 479 -3.83 -0.49 2.17
CA GLY A 479 -4.42 -1.63 1.48
C GLY A 479 -3.41 -2.49 0.71
N GLY A 480 -3.71 -3.80 0.57
CA GLY A 480 -2.85 -4.78 -0.09
C GLY A 480 -2.57 -4.48 -1.56
N GLY A 481 -3.52 -3.90 -2.28
CA GLY A 481 -3.37 -3.48 -3.68
C GLY A 481 -2.84 -2.07 -3.88
N GLN A 482 -2.70 -1.26 -2.80
CA GLN A 482 -2.34 0.15 -2.90
C GLN A 482 -0.83 0.38 -3.00
N SER A 483 -0.43 1.48 -3.64
CA SER A 483 0.94 2.00 -3.56
C SER A 483 1.19 2.66 -2.21
N ILE A 484 2.37 2.44 -1.62
CA ILE A 484 2.77 3.09 -0.38
C ILE A 484 3.13 4.57 -0.56
N SER A 485 3.32 5.05 -1.80
CA SER A 485 3.67 6.44 -2.07
C SER A 485 2.62 7.42 -1.52
N GLY A 486 1.32 7.12 -1.65
CA GLY A 486 0.25 7.97 -1.15
C GLY A 486 0.37 8.27 0.36
N PRO A 487 0.36 7.25 1.23
CA PRO A 487 0.60 7.42 2.66
C PRO A 487 1.90 8.13 3.00
N LEU A 488 3.00 7.81 2.29
CA LEU A 488 4.31 8.43 2.53
C LEU A 488 4.35 9.92 2.16
N ILE A 489 3.67 10.32 1.08
CA ILE A 489 3.50 11.75 0.72
C ILE A 489 2.84 12.50 1.87
N VAL A 490 1.75 11.95 2.39
CA VAL A 490 0.99 12.57 3.49
C VAL A 490 1.82 12.62 4.76
N LEU A 491 2.46 11.51 5.18
CA LEU A 491 3.29 11.45 6.38
C LEU A 491 4.44 12.45 6.31
N ASN A 492 5.23 12.43 5.23
CA ASN A 492 6.35 13.35 5.05
C ASN A 492 5.91 14.81 5.14
N THR A 493 4.80 15.17 4.47
CA THR A 493 4.32 16.57 4.42
C THR A 493 3.75 17.03 5.76
N ALA A 494 2.96 16.19 6.43
CA ALA A 494 2.38 16.49 7.73
C ALA A 494 3.45 16.60 8.82
N ILE A 495 4.48 15.73 8.78
CA ILE A 495 5.61 15.79 9.69
C ILE A 495 6.47 17.04 9.39
N ALA A 496 6.70 17.39 8.12
CA ALA A 496 7.38 18.62 7.74
C ALA A 496 6.68 19.86 8.31
N GLU A 497 5.35 19.93 8.24
CA GLU A 497 4.57 21.01 8.85
C GLU A 497 4.73 21.04 10.37
N SER A 498 4.71 19.89 11.02
CA SER A 498 4.90 19.80 12.46
C SER A 498 6.31 20.21 12.91
N LEU A 499 7.32 19.82 12.14
CA LEU A 499 8.71 20.23 12.38
C LEU A 499 8.93 21.73 12.13
N ASP A 500 8.30 22.30 11.10
CA ASP A 500 8.32 23.75 10.84
C ASP A 500 7.69 24.52 12.00
N PHE A 501 6.54 24.07 12.49
CA PHE A 501 5.90 24.65 13.69
C PHE A 501 6.84 24.61 14.91
N ILE A 502 7.45 23.46 15.17
CA ILE A 502 8.36 23.27 16.30
C ILE A 502 9.63 24.12 16.13
N ALA A 503 10.29 24.04 14.98
CA ALA A 503 11.51 24.78 14.71
C ALA A 503 11.29 26.30 14.86
N THR A 504 10.23 26.85 14.27
CA THR A 504 9.91 28.26 14.33
C THR A 504 9.71 28.75 15.77
N ARG A 505 9.04 27.96 16.61
CA ARG A 505 8.83 28.30 18.03
C ARG A 505 10.10 28.21 18.84
N LEU A 506 10.91 27.18 18.64
CA LEU A 506 12.17 27.02 19.35
C LEU A 506 13.20 28.08 18.94
N GLU A 507 13.31 28.38 17.64
CA GLU A 507 14.18 29.45 17.11
C GLU A 507 13.82 30.81 17.76
N ALA A 508 12.55 31.18 17.82
CA ALA A 508 12.09 32.39 18.43
C ALA A 508 12.38 32.44 19.96
N ALA A 509 12.19 31.32 20.67
CA ALA A 509 12.48 31.22 22.10
C ALA A 509 13.98 31.38 22.38
N VAL A 510 14.84 30.72 21.62
CA VAL A 510 16.29 30.83 21.74
C VAL A 510 16.77 32.25 21.42
N GLN A 511 16.23 32.88 20.38
CA GLN A 511 16.54 34.25 20.00
C GLN A 511 16.15 35.25 21.10
N SER A 512 15.09 34.97 21.87
CA SER A 512 14.69 35.79 23.04
C SER A 512 15.54 35.53 24.29
N GLY A 513 16.58 34.68 24.21
CA GLY A 513 17.47 34.35 25.31
C GLY A 513 17.02 33.21 26.22
N LYS A 514 15.97 32.46 25.83
CA LYS A 514 15.50 31.32 26.61
C LYS A 514 16.41 30.10 26.36
N PRO A 515 16.81 29.37 27.43
CA PRO A 515 17.55 28.13 27.27
C PRO A 515 16.76 27.11 26.44
N LEU A 516 17.41 26.44 25.45
CA LEU A 516 16.77 25.50 24.53
C LEU A 516 15.99 24.40 25.26
N ASN A 517 16.57 23.76 26.26
CA ASN A 517 15.90 22.69 27.01
C ASN A 517 14.61 23.16 27.71
N ALA A 518 14.59 24.37 28.25
CA ALA A 518 13.38 24.95 28.85
C ALA A 518 12.31 25.23 27.79
N ALA A 519 12.74 25.77 26.64
CA ALA A 519 11.84 25.99 25.51
C ALA A 519 11.24 24.67 24.96
N ILE A 520 12.05 23.60 24.86
CA ILE A 520 11.60 22.28 24.45
C ILE A 520 10.56 21.73 25.44
N GLN A 521 10.84 21.75 26.75
CA GLN A 521 9.91 21.21 27.75
C GLN A 521 8.54 21.87 27.67
N GLU A 522 8.48 23.20 27.60
CA GLU A 522 7.22 23.91 27.48
C GLU A 522 6.49 23.63 26.19
N LEU A 523 7.21 23.61 25.06
CA LEU A 523 6.61 23.36 23.77
C LEU A 523 6.07 21.91 23.66
N LEU A 524 6.82 20.93 24.15
CA LEU A 524 6.35 19.53 24.16
C LEU A 524 5.14 19.36 25.08
N ALA A 525 5.12 19.98 26.26
CA ALA A 525 3.95 19.96 27.14
C ALA A 525 2.72 20.56 26.45
N GLN A 526 2.87 21.66 25.72
CA GLN A 526 1.80 22.26 24.92
C GLN A 526 1.32 21.32 23.82
N ILE A 527 2.24 20.73 23.02
CA ILE A 527 1.90 19.82 21.93
C ILE A 527 1.12 18.62 22.46
N ILE A 528 1.56 18.02 23.56
CA ILE A 528 0.88 16.85 24.14
C ILE A 528 -0.47 17.22 24.75
N ALA A 529 -0.61 18.41 25.33
CA ALA A 529 -1.91 18.89 25.81
C ALA A 529 -2.93 19.06 24.65
N GLU A 530 -2.48 19.61 23.52
CA GLU A 530 -3.34 19.89 22.35
C GLU A 530 -3.59 18.64 21.47
N HIS A 531 -2.60 17.77 21.33
CA HIS A 531 -2.61 16.67 20.35
C HIS A 531 -2.53 15.26 20.96
N GLY A 532 -2.31 15.14 22.26
CA GLY A 532 -2.21 13.85 22.94
C GLY A 532 -3.50 13.03 22.95
N SER A 533 -4.64 13.63 22.62
CA SER A 533 -5.93 12.91 22.47
C SER A 533 -5.91 11.80 21.45
N VAL A 534 -4.98 11.84 20.48
CA VAL A 534 -4.81 10.82 19.46
C VAL A 534 -4.11 9.55 19.99
N VAL A 535 -3.40 9.66 21.13
CA VAL A 535 -2.68 8.53 21.74
C VAL A 535 -3.67 7.58 22.41
N PHE A 536 -3.61 6.30 22.00
CA PHE A 536 -4.44 5.24 22.55
C PHE A 536 -3.70 3.91 22.54
N ASN A 537 -3.57 3.28 23.71
CA ASN A 537 -2.85 2.02 23.91
C ASN A 537 -3.78 0.81 24.13
N GLY A 538 -5.11 1.00 24.05
CA GLY A 538 -6.11 -0.04 24.29
C GLY A 538 -6.56 -0.76 23.00
N ASP A 539 -7.64 -1.54 23.12
CA ASP A 539 -8.26 -2.28 22.02
C ASP A 539 -9.03 -1.34 21.06
N GLY A 540 -8.51 -1.14 19.86
CA GLY A 540 -9.10 -0.29 18.82
C GLY A 540 -10.42 -0.81 18.25
N TYR A 541 -10.80 -2.07 18.48
CA TYR A 541 -12.08 -2.64 18.03
C TYR A 541 -13.23 -2.44 19.01
N SER A 542 -12.91 -2.09 20.26
CA SER A 542 -13.93 -2.00 21.30
C SER A 542 -14.94 -0.87 21.03
N ALA A 543 -16.22 -1.12 21.35
CA ALA A 543 -17.26 -0.10 21.28
C ALA A 543 -16.97 1.09 22.20
N ASP A 544 -16.33 0.82 23.35
CA ASP A 544 -15.92 1.85 24.32
C ASP A 544 -14.88 2.79 23.71
N TRP A 545 -13.92 2.25 22.91
CA TRP A 545 -12.98 3.09 22.19
C TRP A 545 -13.66 3.96 21.15
N HIS A 546 -14.60 3.42 20.37
CA HIS A 546 -15.33 4.22 19.38
C HIS A 546 -16.09 5.37 20.03
N ALA A 547 -16.76 5.14 21.16
CA ALA A 547 -17.42 6.19 21.93
C ALA A 547 -16.45 7.20 22.55
N GLU A 548 -15.31 6.74 23.03
CA GLU A 548 -14.26 7.59 23.60
C GLU A 548 -13.57 8.44 22.51
N ALA A 549 -13.30 7.87 21.34
CA ALA A 549 -12.72 8.58 20.20
C ALA A 549 -13.64 9.73 19.74
N GLU A 550 -14.95 9.50 19.71
CA GLU A 550 -15.92 10.54 19.39
C GLU A 550 -15.90 11.69 20.42
N LYS A 551 -15.85 11.38 21.73
CA LYS A 551 -15.69 12.39 22.79
C LYS A 551 -14.39 13.16 22.68
N ARG A 552 -13.32 12.53 22.21
CA ARG A 552 -12.02 13.18 21.95
C ARG A 552 -11.99 13.99 20.66
N GLY A 553 -13.08 13.96 19.86
CA GLY A 553 -13.17 14.65 18.57
C GLY A 553 -12.35 13.97 17.45
N LEU A 554 -12.01 12.68 17.58
CA LEU A 554 -11.28 11.93 16.57
C LEU A 554 -12.24 11.46 15.47
N PRO A 555 -11.99 11.79 14.19
CA PRO A 555 -12.86 11.41 13.09
C PRO A 555 -12.89 9.90 12.86
N ASN A 556 -14.07 9.35 12.60
CA ASN A 556 -14.26 7.97 12.15
C ASN A 556 -14.82 7.95 10.73
N LEU A 557 -13.96 8.15 9.74
CA LEU A 557 -14.31 8.22 8.33
C LEU A 557 -14.35 6.80 7.72
N ARG A 558 -15.45 6.10 7.91
CA ARG A 558 -15.59 4.68 7.57
C ARG A 558 -15.54 4.41 6.08
N THR A 559 -16.01 5.32 5.24
CA THR A 559 -16.08 5.13 3.80
C THR A 559 -15.06 5.98 3.05
N THR A 560 -14.64 5.51 1.90
CA THR A 560 -13.77 6.26 0.97
C THR A 560 -14.38 7.61 0.60
N VAL A 561 -15.69 7.65 0.36
CA VAL A 561 -16.41 8.88 -0.01
C VAL A 561 -16.29 9.95 1.08
N ASP A 562 -16.45 9.55 2.35
CA ASP A 562 -16.32 10.46 3.48
C ASP A 562 -14.86 10.91 3.68
N ALA A 563 -13.92 9.98 3.50
CA ALA A 563 -12.50 10.25 3.71
C ALA A 563 -11.92 11.21 2.66
N LEU A 564 -12.27 11.04 1.39
CA LEU A 564 -11.73 11.85 0.29
C LEU A 564 -12.10 13.33 0.40
N ALA A 565 -13.19 13.68 1.10
CA ALA A 565 -13.54 15.06 1.38
C ALA A 565 -12.42 15.84 2.11
N ALA A 566 -11.50 15.15 2.79
CA ALA A 566 -10.34 15.77 3.43
C ALA A 566 -9.41 16.45 2.42
N LEU A 567 -9.32 15.99 1.17
CA LEU A 567 -8.46 16.56 0.14
C LEU A 567 -8.89 17.97 -0.29
N GLU A 568 -10.17 18.30 -0.14
CA GLU A 568 -10.74 19.61 -0.48
C GLU A 568 -10.77 20.60 0.71
N GLN A 569 -10.28 20.19 1.88
CA GLN A 569 -10.25 21.06 3.06
C GLN A 569 -9.20 22.17 2.89
N PRO A 570 -9.55 23.45 3.19
CA PRO A 570 -8.64 24.59 3.02
C PRO A 570 -7.29 24.40 3.74
N GLU A 571 -7.29 23.73 4.88
CA GLU A 571 -6.08 23.45 5.64
C GLU A 571 -5.17 22.45 4.92
N VAL A 572 -5.73 21.44 4.27
CA VAL A 572 -5.00 20.44 3.49
C VAL A 572 -4.44 21.05 2.21
N ILE A 573 -5.25 21.87 1.50
CA ILE A 573 -4.79 22.63 0.32
C ILE A 573 -3.59 23.51 0.72
N LYS A 574 -3.73 24.28 1.79
CA LYS A 574 -2.64 25.12 2.31
C LYS A 574 -1.41 24.33 2.74
N LEU A 575 -1.60 23.14 3.32
CA LEU A 575 -0.49 22.25 3.71
C LEU A 575 0.37 21.90 2.49
N PHE A 576 -0.23 21.35 1.47
CA PHE A 576 0.50 20.88 0.30
C PHE A 576 1.12 22.00 -0.52
N ASP A 577 0.41 23.13 -0.68
CA ASP A 577 0.87 24.31 -1.40
C ASP A 577 2.05 24.98 -0.69
N LYS A 578 1.98 25.18 0.63
CA LYS A 578 3.04 25.78 1.46
C LYS A 578 4.39 25.09 1.30
N TYR A 579 4.39 23.76 1.23
CA TYR A 579 5.62 22.95 1.14
C TYR A 579 5.96 22.53 -0.31
N ASN A 580 5.26 23.09 -1.30
CA ASN A 580 5.46 22.80 -2.73
C ASN A 580 5.37 21.31 -3.07
N VAL A 581 4.51 20.56 -2.37
CA VAL A 581 4.32 19.12 -2.61
C VAL A 581 3.27 18.88 -3.69
N LEU A 582 2.12 19.54 -3.57
CA LEU A 582 1.05 19.55 -4.56
C LEU A 582 0.47 20.94 -4.67
N THR A 583 0.28 21.43 -5.89
CA THR A 583 -0.51 22.63 -6.13
C THR A 583 -1.99 22.36 -5.84
N PRO A 584 -2.82 23.39 -5.59
CA PRO A 584 -4.26 23.20 -5.43
C PRO A 584 -4.91 22.43 -6.59
N ARG A 585 -4.45 22.67 -7.82
CA ARG A 585 -4.94 22.00 -9.03
C ARG A 585 -4.54 20.52 -9.07
N GLU A 586 -3.30 20.18 -8.71
CA GLU A 586 -2.83 18.79 -8.59
C GLU A 586 -3.59 18.04 -7.49
N LEU A 587 -3.91 18.68 -6.38
CA LEU A 587 -4.65 18.07 -5.28
C LEU A 587 -6.11 17.80 -5.64
N HIS A 588 -6.79 18.79 -6.23
CA HIS A 588 -8.16 18.64 -6.73
C HIS A 588 -8.27 17.54 -7.79
N SER A 589 -7.30 17.46 -8.70
CA SER A 589 -7.23 16.37 -9.69
C SER A 589 -7.21 14.99 -9.02
N ARG A 590 -6.48 14.83 -7.93
CA ARG A 590 -6.43 13.55 -7.18
C ARG A 590 -7.76 13.21 -6.52
N TYR A 591 -8.42 14.21 -5.97
CA TYR A 591 -9.78 14.06 -5.42
C TYR A 591 -10.74 13.50 -6.46
N GLU A 592 -10.81 14.12 -7.64
CA GLU A 592 -11.66 13.67 -8.74
C GLU A 592 -11.30 12.26 -9.23
N ILE A 593 -10.01 11.97 -9.43
CA ILE A 593 -9.56 10.64 -9.88
C ILE A 593 -9.91 9.55 -8.87
N TYR A 594 -9.73 9.80 -7.57
CA TYR A 594 -10.01 8.77 -6.56
C TYR A 594 -11.49 8.52 -6.38
N LEU A 595 -12.34 9.55 -6.50
CA LEU A 595 -13.79 9.38 -6.56
C LEU A 595 -14.22 8.58 -7.80
N GLU A 596 -13.67 8.93 -8.98
CA GLU A 596 -13.96 8.20 -10.22
C GLU A 596 -13.54 6.72 -10.12
N GLN A 597 -12.39 6.43 -9.52
CA GLN A 597 -11.95 5.05 -9.28
C GLN A 597 -12.90 4.29 -8.36
N TYR A 598 -13.39 4.94 -7.30
CA TYR A 598 -14.38 4.36 -6.40
C TYR A 598 -15.67 4.01 -7.16
N VAL A 599 -16.20 4.95 -7.93
CA VAL A 599 -17.42 4.74 -8.75
C VAL A 599 -17.22 3.58 -9.73
N LYS A 600 -16.11 3.57 -10.46
CA LYS A 600 -15.79 2.51 -11.44
C LYS A 600 -15.67 1.12 -10.78
N ALA A 601 -15.05 1.03 -9.62
CA ALA A 601 -14.92 -0.23 -8.88
C ALA A 601 -16.29 -0.79 -8.49
N ILE A 602 -17.15 0.04 -7.91
CA ILE A 602 -18.51 -0.37 -7.51
C ILE A 602 -19.37 -0.69 -8.74
N ALA A 603 -19.25 0.06 -9.83
CA ALA A 603 -19.97 -0.22 -11.07
C ALA A 603 -19.58 -1.58 -11.68
N VAL A 604 -18.31 -1.98 -11.60
CA VAL A 604 -17.87 -3.32 -12.01
C VAL A 604 -18.52 -4.39 -11.14
N GLU A 605 -18.51 -4.22 -9.82
CA GLU A 605 -19.12 -5.17 -8.89
C GLU A 605 -20.63 -5.28 -9.13
N GLN A 606 -21.32 -4.16 -9.34
CA GLN A 606 -22.75 -4.12 -9.66
C GLN A 606 -23.07 -4.90 -10.93
N LYS A 607 -22.32 -4.65 -12.02
CA LYS A 607 -22.55 -5.32 -13.31
C LYS A 607 -22.30 -6.83 -13.24
N ILE A 608 -21.19 -7.24 -12.63
CA ILE A 608 -20.88 -8.67 -12.52
C ILE A 608 -21.78 -9.38 -11.50
N GLY A 609 -22.13 -8.70 -10.40
CA GLY A 609 -23.10 -9.22 -9.43
C GLY A 609 -24.46 -9.48 -10.04
N THR A 610 -25.01 -8.52 -10.76
CA THR A 610 -26.26 -8.67 -11.52
C THR A 610 -26.19 -9.84 -12.50
N ARG A 611 -25.09 -9.92 -13.28
CA ARG A 611 -24.89 -10.99 -14.26
C ARG A 611 -24.89 -12.37 -13.60
N ILE A 612 -24.11 -12.57 -12.53
CA ILE A 612 -24.03 -13.85 -11.81
C ILE A 612 -25.41 -14.22 -11.23
N ALA A 613 -26.09 -13.28 -10.59
CA ALA A 613 -27.39 -13.51 -10.00
C ALA A 613 -28.42 -13.95 -11.06
N LYS A 614 -28.46 -13.28 -12.22
CA LYS A 614 -29.42 -13.56 -13.30
C LYS A 614 -29.11 -14.83 -14.09
N THR A 615 -27.84 -15.13 -14.32
CA THR A 615 -27.45 -16.18 -15.28
C THR A 615 -26.97 -17.47 -14.61
N MET A 616 -26.61 -17.43 -13.34
CA MET A 616 -26.08 -18.59 -12.63
C MET A 616 -26.96 -18.97 -11.42
N ILE A 617 -27.22 -18.02 -10.51
CA ILE A 617 -27.90 -18.30 -9.23
C ILE A 617 -29.41 -18.52 -9.45
N LEU A 618 -30.10 -17.54 -10.04
CA LEU A 618 -31.55 -17.63 -10.26
C LEU A 618 -31.95 -18.86 -11.08
N PRO A 619 -31.28 -19.20 -12.21
CA PRO A 619 -31.62 -20.43 -12.94
C PRO A 619 -31.36 -21.72 -12.14
N ALA A 620 -30.36 -21.74 -11.26
CA ALA A 620 -30.11 -22.87 -10.37
C ALA A 620 -31.20 -23.03 -9.32
N ALA A 621 -31.61 -21.92 -8.69
CA ALA A 621 -32.70 -21.88 -7.72
C ALA A 621 -34.04 -22.32 -8.32
N LEU A 622 -34.39 -21.85 -9.52
CA LEU A 622 -35.59 -22.26 -10.25
C LEU A 622 -35.61 -23.75 -10.61
N ARG A 623 -34.43 -24.34 -10.97
CA ARG A 623 -34.33 -25.80 -11.21
C ARG A 623 -34.63 -26.58 -9.91
N TYR A 624 -34.03 -26.15 -8.79
CA TYR A 624 -34.20 -26.81 -7.51
C TYR A 624 -35.63 -26.66 -7.00
N GLN A 625 -36.27 -25.48 -7.17
CA GLN A 625 -37.69 -25.27 -6.88
C GLN A 625 -38.58 -26.26 -7.65
N ARG A 626 -38.30 -26.44 -8.93
CA ARG A 626 -39.04 -27.40 -9.75
C ARG A 626 -38.89 -28.84 -9.25
N GLU A 627 -37.68 -29.27 -8.89
CA GLU A 627 -37.41 -30.60 -8.35
C GLU A 627 -38.21 -30.84 -7.05
N LEU A 628 -38.26 -29.86 -6.15
CA LEU A 628 -39.02 -29.93 -4.90
C LEU A 628 -40.53 -29.99 -5.18
N ALA A 629 -41.03 -29.20 -6.13
CA ALA A 629 -42.44 -29.17 -6.50
C ALA A 629 -42.89 -30.48 -7.15
N GLU A 630 -42.07 -31.03 -8.05
CA GLU A 630 -42.30 -32.35 -8.70
C GLU A 630 -42.30 -33.48 -7.64
N GLY A 631 -41.37 -33.45 -6.68
CA GLY A 631 -41.30 -34.38 -5.55
C GLY A 631 -42.54 -34.32 -4.65
N ALA A 632 -42.94 -33.13 -4.26
CA ALA A 632 -44.15 -32.92 -3.48
C ALA A 632 -45.45 -33.42 -4.18
N ALA A 633 -45.55 -33.15 -5.50
CA ALA A 633 -46.64 -33.64 -6.31
C ALA A 633 -46.66 -35.18 -6.39
N ALA A 634 -45.52 -35.81 -6.55
CA ALA A 634 -45.38 -37.29 -6.60
C ALA A 634 -45.79 -37.94 -5.26
N VAL A 635 -45.36 -37.40 -4.11
CA VAL A 635 -45.80 -37.84 -2.76
C VAL A 635 -47.31 -37.72 -2.57
N LYS A 636 -47.89 -36.59 -3.00
CA LYS A 636 -49.34 -36.38 -2.93
C LYS A 636 -50.09 -37.38 -3.82
N ASN A 637 -49.62 -37.64 -5.03
CA ASN A 637 -50.23 -38.61 -5.95
C ASN A 637 -50.13 -40.07 -5.42
N ALA A 638 -49.18 -40.37 -4.56
CA ALA A 638 -49.06 -41.64 -3.86
C ALA A 638 -49.99 -41.75 -2.63
N GLY A 639 -50.85 -40.77 -2.37
CA GLY A 639 -51.78 -40.74 -1.25
C GLY A 639 -51.18 -40.33 0.09
N LEU A 640 -49.95 -39.76 0.09
CA LEU A 640 -49.28 -39.28 1.28
C LEU A 640 -49.33 -37.74 1.36
N THR A 641 -49.09 -37.19 2.55
CA THR A 641 -48.97 -35.73 2.75
C THR A 641 -47.52 -35.33 2.58
N PRO A 642 -47.17 -34.49 1.57
CA PRO A 642 -45.80 -34.02 1.39
C PRO A 642 -45.43 -32.97 2.45
N ASP A 643 -44.16 -32.97 2.88
CA ASP A 643 -43.56 -31.82 3.56
C ASP A 643 -43.16 -30.76 2.54
N THR A 644 -43.77 -29.58 2.58
CA THR A 644 -43.59 -28.49 1.62
C THR A 644 -42.66 -27.39 2.15
N LYS A 645 -42.11 -27.50 3.37
CA LYS A 645 -41.29 -26.44 4.01
C LYS A 645 -40.11 -26.00 3.16
N ALA A 646 -39.38 -26.97 2.59
CA ALA A 646 -38.21 -26.65 1.71
C ALA A 646 -38.67 -25.92 0.43
N LEU A 647 -39.78 -26.31 -0.16
CA LEU A 647 -40.36 -25.67 -1.34
C LEU A 647 -40.82 -24.24 -1.03
N GLU A 648 -41.50 -24.05 0.08
CA GLU A 648 -41.96 -22.73 0.55
C GLU A 648 -40.78 -21.79 0.77
N GLU A 649 -39.72 -22.25 1.45
CA GLU A 649 -38.54 -21.47 1.75
C GLU A 649 -37.77 -21.11 0.46
N VAL A 650 -37.52 -22.04 -0.45
CA VAL A 650 -36.87 -21.75 -1.74
C VAL A 650 -37.71 -20.80 -2.58
N THR A 651 -39.04 -20.92 -2.55
CA THR A 651 -39.92 -20.01 -3.27
C THR A 651 -39.85 -18.59 -2.74
N ARG A 652 -39.81 -18.44 -1.41
CA ARG A 652 -39.63 -17.14 -0.75
C ARG A 652 -38.28 -16.51 -1.13
N GLN A 653 -37.15 -17.28 -1.06
CA GLN A 653 -35.82 -16.81 -1.40
C GLN A 653 -35.68 -16.40 -2.88
N ILE A 654 -36.34 -17.13 -3.81
CA ILE A 654 -36.41 -16.76 -5.22
C ILE A 654 -37.11 -15.41 -5.41
N GLY A 655 -38.17 -15.17 -4.68
CA GLY A 655 -38.90 -13.88 -4.68
C GLY A 655 -38.00 -12.73 -4.21
N GLU A 656 -37.30 -12.93 -3.08
CA GLU A 656 -36.33 -11.96 -2.55
C GLU A 656 -35.16 -11.70 -3.51
N LEU A 657 -34.55 -12.76 -4.10
CA LEU A 657 -33.50 -12.66 -5.07
C LEU A 657 -33.95 -11.88 -6.31
N THR A 658 -35.11 -12.17 -6.84
CA THR A 658 -35.67 -11.50 -8.04
C THR A 658 -35.92 -10.01 -7.76
N SER A 659 -36.50 -9.69 -6.60
CA SER A 659 -36.72 -8.30 -6.16
C SER A 659 -35.39 -7.58 -5.94
N GLY A 660 -34.40 -8.25 -5.33
CA GLY A 660 -33.06 -7.72 -5.12
C GLY A 660 -32.33 -7.41 -6.43
N ILE A 661 -32.42 -8.32 -7.41
CA ILE A 661 -31.83 -8.12 -8.75
C ILE A 661 -32.44 -6.87 -9.41
N ALA A 662 -33.78 -6.73 -9.40
CA ALA A 662 -34.45 -5.57 -9.99
C ALA A 662 -34.01 -4.25 -9.30
N ALA A 663 -33.89 -4.26 -7.97
CA ALA A 663 -33.41 -3.11 -7.20
C ALA A 663 -31.94 -2.77 -7.55
N LEU A 664 -31.08 -3.77 -7.71
CA LEU A 664 -29.68 -3.58 -8.06
C LEU A 664 -29.52 -3.03 -9.50
N GLU A 665 -30.32 -3.52 -10.44
CA GLU A 665 -30.38 -2.99 -11.81
C GLU A 665 -30.82 -1.52 -11.82
N SER A 666 -31.88 -1.21 -11.09
CA SER A 666 -32.36 0.17 -10.95
C SER A 666 -31.35 1.12 -10.32
N ALA A 667 -30.65 0.65 -9.26
CA ALA A 667 -29.60 1.42 -8.63
C ALA A 667 -28.38 1.64 -9.56
N GLY A 668 -28.03 0.63 -10.38
CA GLY A 668 -26.93 0.73 -11.33
C GLY A 668 -27.23 1.54 -12.59
N ALA A 669 -28.49 1.89 -12.86
CA ALA A 669 -28.92 2.67 -14.01
C ALA A 669 -28.88 4.20 -13.77
N HIS A 670 -28.43 4.64 -12.59
CA HIS A 670 -28.30 6.06 -12.28
C HIS A 670 -27.19 6.71 -13.13
N GLU A 671 -27.53 7.78 -13.81
CA GLU A 671 -26.61 8.59 -14.59
C GLU A 671 -26.80 10.07 -14.27
N GLY A 672 -25.72 10.79 -14.05
CA GLY A 672 -25.70 12.24 -13.90
C GLY A 672 -25.41 12.73 -12.48
N GLY A 673 -24.95 13.99 -12.41
CA GLY A 673 -24.44 14.62 -11.20
C GLY A 673 -22.93 14.85 -11.26
N SER A 674 -22.36 15.31 -10.16
CA SER A 674 -20.89 15.39 -10.00
C SER A 674 -20.33 14.00 -9.67
N THR A 675 -19.02 13.81 -9.84
CA THR A 675 -18.32 12.58 -9.46
C THR A 675 -18.57 12.21 -7.98
N LEU A 676 -18.70 13.22 -7.12
CA LEU A 676 -19.06 13.04 -5.72
C LEU A 676 -20.50 12.52 -5.55
N ASP A 677 -21.45 13.02 -6.33
CA ASP A 677 -22.86 12.57 -6.24
C ASP A 677 -22.98 11.11 -6.70
N GLU A 678 -22.27 10.75 -7.77
CA GLU A 678 -22.16 9.36 -8.22
C GLU A 678 -21.53 8.45 -7.16
N ALA A 679 -20.44 8.90 -6.52
CA ALA A 679 -19.81 8.14 -5.44
C ALA A 679 -20.71 7.94 -4.22
N ARG A 680 -21.46 8.97 -3.81
CA ARG A 680 -22.49 8.88 -2.78
C ARG A 680 -23.60 7.92 -3.16
N HIS A 681 -24.07 7.98 -4.39
CA HIS A 681 -25.08 7.05 -4.89
C HIS A 681 -24.58 5.60 -4.86
N CYS A 682 -23.34 5.35 -5.28
CA CYS A 682 -22.72 4.03 -5.17
C CYS A 682 -22.71 3.52 -3.73
N ARG A 683 -22.28 4.35 -2.77
CA ARG A 683 -22.24 4.02 -1.34
C ARG A 683 -23.64 3.74 -0.78
N ASP A 684 -24.61 4.63 -1.04
CA ASP A 684 -25.88 4.68 -0.33
C ASP A 684 -26.98 3.84 -0.99
N LYS A 685 -26.84 3.47 -2.28
CA LYS A 685 -27.83 2.74 -3.04
C LYS A 685 -27.32 1.46 -3.66
N VAL A 686 -26.18 1.52 -4.38
CA VAL A 686 -25.68 0.35 -5.12
C VAL A 686 -25.13 -0.72 -4.18
N LEU A 687 -24.27 -0.37 -3.23
CA LEU A 687 -23.72 -1.33 -2.28
C LEU A 687 -24.79 -2.02 -1.42
N PRO A 688 -25.75 -1.29 -0.81
CA PRO A 688 -26.83 -1.94 -0.06
C PRO A 688 -27.72 -2.86 -0.93
N ALA A 689 -27.95 -2.50 -2.20
CA ALA A 689 -28.69 -3.36 -3.13
C ALA A 689 -27.91 -4.64 -3.46
N LEU A 690 -26.59 -4.54 -3.66
CA LEU A 690 -25.71 -5.70 -3.89
C LEU A 690 -25.71 -6.65 -2.68
N GLU A 691 -25.66 -6.11 -1.46
CA GLU A 691 -25.72 -6.91 -0.23
C GLU A 691 -27.07 -7.64 -0.08
N LYS A 692 -28.19 -7.02 -0.44
CA LYS A 692 -29.50 -7.69 -0.45
C LYS A 692 -29.54 -8.87 -1.42
N VAL A 693 -28.99 -8.68 -2.63
CA VAL A 693 -28.90 -9.78 -3.61
C VAL A 693 -28.01 -10.91 -3.05
N ARG A 694 -26.89 -10.56 -2.42
CA ARG A 694 -25.99 -11.55 -1.80
C ARG A 694 -26.68 -12.33 -0.66
N ALA A 695 -27.44 -11.65 0.17
CA ALA A 695 -28.16 -12.27 1.30
C ALA A 695 -29.24 -13.25 0.83
N ALA A 696 -29.93 -12.95 -0.29
CA ALA A 696 -30.95 -13.80 -0.87
C ALA A 696 -30.38 -14.98 -1.69
N ALA A 697 -29.12 -14.88 -2.15
CA ALA A 697 -28.43 -15.84 -2.99
C ALA A 697 -27.72 -16.94 -2.21
#